data_c4dec16e6a5cb8ba2b0bdafe7305e34c
#
_entry.id   c4dec16e6a5cb8ba2b0bdafe7305e34c
#
_cell.length_a   1.000
_cell.length_b   1.000
_cell.length_c   1.000
_cell.angle_alpha   90.00
_cell.angle_beta   90.00
_cell.angle_gamma   90.00
#
_symmetry.space_group_name_H-M   'P 1'
#
loop_
_entity.id
_entity.type
_entity.pdbx_description
1 polymer ?
#
loop_
_entity_poly.entity_id
_entity_poly.type
_entity_poly.pdbx_seq_one_letter_code
_entity_poly.pdbx_strand_id
1 'polypeptide(L)'
;MNDFIRIPRRIKWIGYGSIIALWFIATSALAQQYWSEVDDLTKVSTLPYHTRGSTIKERRLVMLDLASISSLAQGITRKSGVLPTLMLPTPEGNALAFVIEPSSVLPDELQEKYPSIAAFKGYAVTDPSITLRFELTNKGLSAQILQPGNRWMIDPVAGAGKGVSVVYYTKNAKPSADRNFCEFEGGKANPASQDAFKKKLFAPKESGAKNSGSKLRTYRLAIAATGEYGEFHGGQKASILAAVTTTINRVTGILEKEVALRLALVPDNDKILYTSVATSPFTGNNDASTLINESQTQIDLVIGAANYDIGHTFSTGAGGLASLGSVCNSLNKARGVTGSSQPTGDYYDVDFVAHEIGHQLGANHTFNGSNGGCAGSTRNYLTAYEPGSGSTIQAYPSLCGADDLQNTVDPIYHSESFEEIRTYVSEGLGSSCGVLEDTGNTPPEVEAGTDYVVPKGTPLVVSGSATDSEQSTLTYLWEQRDLGSQAALAASDDGEIPLFRVLTPTVSPIRYLPALPSVLSGNFDNSEKIPQVARDMNLRLTARDGFGGVDSDDIVVTVSGSSGPFTLTSPNGGEVVGESKSIRWDVSKTDEAPINVSLVEILLSTNGGISFDTSLGVTTNDGLASISFPSGIQTSSARIMIRAKDNIFYDVSDTNFELDSDKPVPPAPTSATLTPTDGGVSVSFTPGADNGVSVTSYSADCRTEDIVDEYSYSISPAVAIPDQGTIESTLEVDADITISEGGVKIPMDISHTYRGDIVLVLQSPTGTVVSLKNSLGSDSGQNVVGIFPDTLAPADSLDALVGESTLGEWELTTTDSFEIDTGTLNAWGVSLSSVTPGDRVVNQGS
;
A
#
# COMPACT_ATOMS: atom_id res chain seq x y z
N MET A 1 25.53 54.29 26.16
CA MET A 1 25.04 55.31 25.24
C MET A 1 24.33 54.55 24.14
N ASN A 2 23.09 54.28 24.39
CA ASN A 2 21.87 54.91 23.91
C ASN A 2 21.90 55.21 22.42
N ASP A 3 21.14 54.48 21.63
CA ASP A 3 19.91 55.01 21.09
C ASP A 3 19.01 53.92 20.49
N PHE A 4 17.76 53.95 20.95
CA PHE A 4 16.60 53.23 20.45
C PHE A 4 16.08 53.82 19.15
N ILE A 5 15.73 53.05 18.15
CA ILE A 5 14.79 53.46 17.11
C ILE A 5 13.65 52.42 17.01
N ARG A 6 12.42 52.94 17.18
CA ARG A 6 11.13 52.27 17.14
C ARG A 6 10.73 51.81 15.74
N ILE A 7 10.11 50.58 15.67
CA ILE A 7 9.40 50.08 14.50
C ILE A 7 7.94 50.58 14.53
N PRO A 8 7.36 51.09 13.44
CA PRO A 8 5.92 51.25 13.32
C PRO A 8 5.28 49.99 12.67
N ARG A 9 4.26 49.46 13.37
CA ARG A 9 3.31 48.48 12.84
C ARG A 9 2.47 49.14 11.73
N ARG A 10 2.37 48.49 10.56
CA ARG A 10 1.19 48.29 9.71
C ARG A 10 1.63 47.83 8.31
N ILE A 11 1.54 46.53 8.05
CA ILE A 11 1.49 46.06 6.67
C ILE A 11 0.13 45.37 6.50
N LYS A 12 -0.62 45.93 5.57
CA LYS A 12 -1.94 45.43 5.10
C LYS A 12 -1.69 44.12 4.33
N TRP A 13 -2.50 43.12 4.61
CA TRP A 13 -2.70 41.95 3.78
C TRP A 13 -3.25 42.41 2.40
N ILE A 14 -2.45 42.22 1.35
CA ILE A 14 -2.90 42.24 -0.05
C ILE A 14 -2.68 40.85 -0.59
N GLY A 15 -3.74 40.29 -1.15
CA GLY A 15 -4.01 38.88 -1.37
C GLY A 15 -2.97 38.13 -2.19
N TYR A 16 -2.66 36.98 -1.71
CA TYR A 16 -1.89 35.94 -2.40
C TYR A 16 -2.71 35.16 -3.47
N GLY A 17 -3.94 35.56 -3.73
CA GLY A 17 -4.84 34.90 -4.70
C GLY A 17 -4.55 35.15 -6.18
N SER A 18 -3.78 36.21 -6.51
CA SER A 18 -3.56 36.58 -7.91
C SER A 18 -2.24 36.08 -8.51
N ILE A 19 -1.29 35.64 -7.70
CA ILE A 19 0.03 35.16 -8.18
C ILE A 19 -0.05 33.68 -8.55
N ILE A 20 -0.90 32.90 -7.88
CA ILE A 20 -1.10 31.47 -8.18
C ILE A 20 -1.83 31.28 -9.51
N ALA A 21 -2.81 32.13 -9.85
CA ALA A 21 -3.51 32.08 -11.14
C ALA A 21 -2.62 32.45 -12.33
N LEU A 22 -1.61 33.32 -12.15
CA LEU A 22 -0.66 33.70 -13.20
C LEU A 22 0.40 32.60 -13.43
N TRP A 23 0.75 31.82 -12.41
CA TRP A 23 1.64 30.67 -12.56
C TRP A 23 0.98 29.49 -13.30
N PHE A 24 -0.30 29.20 -13.04
CA PHE A 24 -1.05 28.17 -13.77
C PHE A 24 -1.29 28.51 -15.25
N ILE A 25 -1.43 29.80 -15.59
CA ILE A 25 -1.60 30.23 -17.00
C ILE A 25 -0.24 30.21 -17.73
N ALA A 26 0.88 30.52 -17.04
CA ALA A 26 2.21 30.42 -17.62
C ALA A 26 2.66 28.98 -17.88
N THR A 27 2.30 28.02 -17.02
CA THR A 27 2.65 26.61 -17.19
C THR A 27 1.86 25.93 -18.32
N SER A 28 0.60 26.30 -18.55
CA SER A 28 -0.19 25.76 -19.67
C SER A 28 0.29 26.27 -21.05
N ALA A 29 0.81 27.49 -21.14
CA ALA A 29 1.37 28.02 -22.39
C ALA A 29 2.75 27.42 -22.74
N LEU A 30 3.54 26.99 -21.75
CA LEU A 30 4.83 26.29 -21.96
C LEU A 30 4.63 24.80 -22.29
N ALA A 31 3.51 24.18 -21.89
CA ALA A 31 3.20 22.78 -22.13
C ALA A 31 3.06 22.40 -23.61
N GLN A 32 2.65 23.31 -24.47
CA GLN A 32 2.54 23.09 -25.92
C GLN A 32 3.87 23.24 -26.68
N GLN A 33 4.94 23.64 -26.03
CA GLN A 33 6.21 23.96 -26.70
C GLN A 33 6.94 22.72 -27.22
N TYR A 34 6.74 21.54 -26.63
CA TYR A 34 7.53 20.34 -26.93
C TYR A 34 6.75 19.24 -27.65
N TRP A 35 5.44 19.34 -27.79
CA TRP A 35 4.60 18.36 -28.48
C TRP A 35 3.28 18.95 -28.95
N SER A 36 2.65 18.28 -29.93
CA SER A 36 1.31 18.54 -30.44
C SER A 36 0.55 17.25 -30.76
N GLU A 37 -0.78 17.30 -30.79
CA GLU A 37 -1.58 16.16 -31.26
C GLU A 37 -1.33 15.87 -32.73
N VAL A 38 -1.47 14.60 -33.09
CA VAL A 38 -1.47 14.19 -34.51
C VAL A 38 -2.91 14.04 -34.97
N ASP A 39 -3.43 15.08 -35.65
CA ASP A 39 -4.83 15.13 -36.12
C ASP A 39 -5.11 14.20 -37.33
N ASP A 40 -4.10 13.86 -38.10
CA ASP A 40 -4.23 13.05 -39.35
C ASP A 40 -3.83 11.58 -39.11
N LEU A 41 -4.76 10.81 -38.60
CA LEU A 41 -4.60 9.35 -38.38
C LEU A 41 -4.46 8.57 -39.69
N THR A 42 -4.80 9.14 -40.88
CA THR A 42 -4.77 8.43 -42.14
C THR A 42 -3.36 8.11 -42.62
N LYS A 43 -2.38 8.92 -42.24
CA LYS A 43 -0.94 8.66 -42.55
C LYS A 43 -0.32 7.61 -41.65
N VAL A 44 -0.95 7.30 -40.51
CA VAL A 44 -0.44 6.36 -39.48
C VAL A 44 -1.29 5.08 -39.41
N SER A 45 -2.53 5.11 -39.92
CA SER A 45 -3.51 4.01 -39.84
C SER A 45 -3.14 2.73 -40.56
N THR A 46 -2.20 2.78 -41.54
CA THR A 46 -1.76 1.62 -42.32
C THR A 46 -0.51 0.94 -41.78
N LEU A 47 0.15 1.53 -40.76
CA LEU A 47 1.31 0.92 -40.13
C LEU A 47 0.87 -0.12 -39.11
N PRO A 48 1.48 -1.32 -39.12
CA PRO A 48 1.23 -2.26 -38.03
C PRO A 48 1.61 -1.57 -36.69
N TYR A 49 0.65 -1.48 -35.79
CA TYR A 49 0.79 -0.80 -34.50
C TYR A 49 1.65 -1.62 -33.50
N HIS A 50 2.74 -2.16 -34.00
CA HIS A 50 3.76 -2.84 -33.22
C HIS A 50 4.85 -1.82 -32.87
N THR A 51 4.72 -1.19 -31.73
CA THR A 51 5.77 -0.33 -31.21
C THR A 51 6.57 -1.14 -30.21
N ARG A 52 7.87 -1.34 -30.51
CA ARG A 52 8.78 -2.04 -29.60
C ARG A 52 8.24 -3.39 -29.11
N GLY A 53 7.80 -4.26 -30.01
CA GLY A 53 7.40 -5.63 -29.69
C GLY A 53 6.04 -5.82 -29.02
N SER A 54 5.18 -4.81 -29.01
CA SER A 54 3.85 -4.90 -28.39
C SER A 54 2.74 -4.36 -29.26
N THR A 55 1.54 -4.96 -29.18
CA THR A 55 0.30 -4.43 -29.74
C THR A 55 -0.40 -3.60 -28.69
N ILE A 56 -0.67 -2.33 -28.98
CA ILE A 56 -1.25 -1.38 -28.03
C ILE A 56 -2.71 -1.13 -28.38
N LYS A 57 -3.65 -1.42 -27.48
CA LYS A 57 -5.10 -1.26 -27.68
C LYS A 57 -5.55 0.19 -27.53
N GLU A 58 -5.20 0.81 -26.39
CA GLU A 58 -5.55 2.19 -26.07
C GLU A 58 -4.28 3.02 -26.07
N ARG A 59 -4.25 4.08 -26.87
CA ARG A 59 -3.07 4.89 -27.11
C ARG A 59 -3.42 6.27 -27.60
N ARG A 60 -2.46 7.17 -27.47
CA ARG A 60 -2.50 8.52 -28.02
C ARG A 60 -1.29 8.74 -28.91
N LEU A 61 -1.47 9.43 -30.04
CA LEU A 61 -0.39 9.78 -30.96
C LEU A 61 -0.06 11.25 -30.82
N VAL A 62 1.22 11.55 -30.69
CA VAL A 62 1.74 12.90 -30.56
C VAL A 62 2.91 13.15 -31.50
N MET A 63 3.10 14.40 -31.89
CA MET A 63 4.30 14.89 -32.58
C MET A 63 5.18 15.61 -31.56
N LEU A 64 6.34 15.03 -31.27
CA LEU A 64 7.33 15.65 -30.38
C LEU A 64 8.23 16.62 -31.15
N ASP A 65 8.48 17.79 -30.59
CA ASP A 65 9.54 18.70 -31.08
C ASP A 65 10.91 18.25 -30.57
N LEU A 66 11.46 17.25 -31.25
CA LEU A 66 12.76 16.65 -30.90
C LEU A 66 13.90 17.67 -30.96
N ALA A 67 13.80 18.73 -31.78
CA ALA A 67 14.85 19.75 -31.90
C ALA A 67 14.91 20.59 -30.62
N SER A 68 13.76 21.06 -30.14
CA SER A 68 13.67 21.82 -28.89
C SER A 68 14.03 20.97 -27.68
N ILE A 69 13.56 19.70 -27.62
CA ILE A 69 13.93 18.76 -26.55
C ILE A 69 15.43 18.48 -26.55
N SER A 70 16.04 18.25 -27.71
CA SER A 70 17.48 18.02 -27.83
C SER A 70 18.31 19.27 -27.41
N SER A 71 17.84 20.46 -27.76
CA SER A 71 18.48 21.71 -27.35
C SER A 71 18.43 21.91 -25.83
N LEU A 72 17.27 21.63 -25.22
CA LEU A 72 17.09 21.65 -23.76
C LEU A 72 18.06 20.66 -23.09
N ALA A 73 18.12 19.43 -23.58
CA ALA A 73 18.95 18.36 -23.06
C ALA A 73 20.45 18.64 -23.20
N GLN A 74 20.89 19.23 -24.33
CA GLN A 74 22.30 19.63 -24.55
C GLN A 74 22.73 20.76 -23.64
N GLY A 75 21.80 21.62 -23.17
CA GLY A 75 22.04 22.65 -22.19
C GLY A 75 22.30 22.13 -20.77
N ILE A 76 22.03 20.85 -20.50
CA ILE A 76 22.27 20.24 -19.20
C ILE A 76 23.76 19.89 -19.09
N THR A 77 24.52 20.76 -18.49
CA THR A 77 25.90 20.43 -18.08
C THR A 77 25.87 20.00 -16.61
N ARG A 78 26.64 18.97 -16.25
CA ARG A 78 26.81 18.50 -14.84
C ARG A 78 27.27 19.61 -13.87
N LYS A 79 27.56 20.82 -14.39
CA LYS A 79 28.05 21.98 -13.63
C LYS A 79 27.00 23.09 -13.46
N SER A 80 25.85 23.07 -14.11
CA SER A 80 24.80 24.08 -13.94
C SER A 80 23.97 23.75 -12.69
N GLY A 81 23.97 24.63 -11.70
CA GLY A 81 23.21 24.44 -10.44
C GLY A 81 21.69 24.54 -10.58
N VAL A 82 21.16 24.65 -11.80
CA VAL A 82 19.70 24.68 -12.09
C VAL A 82 19.39 23.59 -13.12
N LEU A 83 18.59 22.61 -12.72
CA LEU A 83 18.10 21.55 -13.59
C LEU A 83 16.91 22.06 -14.41
N PRO A 84 16.85 21.82 -15.72
CA PRO A 84 15.75 22.23 -16.56
C PRO A 84 14.50 21.37 -16.34
N THR A 85 13.36 21.92 -16.76
CA THR A 85 12.07 21.23 -16.72
C THR A 85 11.64 20.84 -18.12
N LEU A 86 11.29 19.56 -18.32
CA LEU A 86 10.73 19.00 -19.55
C LEU A 86 9.25 18.69 -19.35
N MET A 87 8.40 19.21 -20.23
CA MET A 87 6.97 18.89 -20.27
C MET A 87 6.74 17.71 -21.19
N LEU A 88 6.11 16.64 -20.70
CA LEU A 88 5.75 15.45 -21.48
C LEU A 88 4.24 15.19 -21.46
N PRO A 89 3.67 14.64 -22.58
CA PRO A 89 2.25 14.31 -22.65
C PRO A 89 1.92 13.06 -21.82
N THR A 90 0.77 13.06 -21.14
CA THR A 90 0.23 11.86 -20.47
C THR A 90 -0.74 11.11 -21.37
N PRO A 91 -1.06 9.83 -21.09
CA PRO A 91 -2.05 9.08 -21.86
C PRO A 91 -3.45 9.72 -21.87
N GLU A 92 -3.84 10.45 -20.82
CA GLU A 92 -5.14 11.14 -20.69
C GLU A 92 -5.23 12.43 -21.51
N GLY A 93 -4.11 12.93 -22.03
CA GLY A 93 -4.11 14.18 -22.77
C GLY A 93 -3.62 15.41 -22.01
N ASN A 94 -3.24 15.25 -20.76
CA ASN A 94 -2.62 16.30 -19.97
C ASN A 94 -1.12 16.40 -20.27
N ALA A 95 -0.45 17.38 -19.66
CA ALA A 95 0.99 17.51 -19.65
C ALA A 95 1.51 17.41 -18.22
N LEU A 96 2.64 16.73 -18.04
CA LEU A 96 3.33 16.62 -16.77
C LEU A 96 4.74 17.18 -16.90
N ALA A 97 5.13 18.00 -15.92
CA ALA A 97 6.43 18.66 -15.87
C ALA A 97 7.44 17.82 -15.09
N PHE A 98 8.61 17.56 -15.64
CA PHE A 98 9.68 16.78 -15.01
C PHE A 98 10.94 17.64 -14.88
N VAL A 99 11.53 17.66 -13.70
CA VAL A 99 12.92 18.06 -13.52
C VAL A 99 13.80 16.97 -14.12
N ILE A 100 14.73 17.32 -14.99
CA ILE A 100 15.56 16.35 -15.71
C ILE A 100 17.05 16.57 -15.49
N GLU A 101 17.80 15.46 -15.45
CA GLU A 101 19.26 15.44 -15.34
C GLU A 101 19.85 14.28 -16.18
N PRO A 102 21.16 14.33 -16.54
CA PRO A 102 21.81 13.24 -17.25
C PRO A 102 21.77 11.94 -16.43
N SER A 103 21.48 10.82 -17.08
CA SER A 103 21.68 9.48 -16.52
C SER A 103 23.15 9.06 -16.65
N SER A 104 23.68 8.41 -15.60
CA SER A 104 25.05 7.89 -15.59
C SER A 104 25.19 6.49 -16.22
N VAL A 105 24.14 5.98 -16.85
CA VAL A 105 24.16 4.67 -17.54
C VAL A 105 25.17 4.66 -18.70
N LEU A 106 25.26 5.77 -19.46
CA LEU A 106 26.22 5.92 -20.55
C LEU A 106 27.43 6.71 -20.04
N PRO A 107 28.65 6.12 -19.99
CA PRO A 107 29.86 6.81 -19.56
C PRO A 107 30.27 7.88 -20.57
N ASP A 108 31.05 8.88 -20.10
CA ASP A 108 31.45 10.03 -20.91
C ASP A 108 32.20 9.60 -22.17
N GLU A 109 33.04 8.59 -22.10
CA GLU A 109 33.84 8.08 -23.25
C GLU A 109 32.93 7.52 -24.37
N LEU A 110 31.87 6.81 -24.00
CA LEU A 110 30.88 6.35 -25.00
C LEU A 110 29.98 7.49 -25.49
N GLN A 111 29.64 8.43 -24.62
CA GLN A 111 28.86 9.62 -25.00
C GLN A 111 29.64 10.49 -26.02
N GLU A 112 30.96 10.68 -25.83
CA GLU A 112 31.80 11.42 -26.76
C GLU A 112 31.92 10.70 -28.12
N LYS A 113 32.06 9.37 -28.09
CA LYS A 113 32.16 8.54 -29.27
C LYS A 113 30.85 8.42 -30.06
N TYR A 114 29.71 8.46 -29.34
CA TYR A 114 28.36 8.32 -29.89
C TYR A 114 27.45 9.49 -29.47
N PRO A 115 27.71 10.73 -29.88
CA PRO A 115 27.04 11.93 -29.39
C PRO A 115 25.54 12.02 -29.75
N SER A 116 25.06 11.14 -30.64
CA SER A 116 23.64 11.03 -30.98
C SER A 116 22.82 10.20 -29.99
N ILE A 117 23.46 9.61 -28.97
CA ILE A 117 22.83 8.84 -27.92
C ILE A 117 22.97 9.60 -26.62
N ALA A 118 21.87 9.93 -25.95
CA ALA A 118 21.88 10.59 -24.63
C ALA A 118 20.78 10.01 -23.76
N ALA A 119 21.13 9.67 -22.53
CA ALA A 119 20.24 9.11 -21.53
C ALA A 119 20.02 10.09 -20.37
N PHE A 120 18.77 10.17 -19.91
CA PHE A 120 18.34 11.09 -18.88
C PHE A 120 17.48 10.39 -17.85
N LYS A 121 17.42 10.97 -16.65
CA LYS A 121 16.48 10.65 -15.59
C LYS A 121 15.79 11.91 -15.07
N GLY A 122 14.71 11.74 -14.33
CA GLY A 122 14.01 12.88 -13.73
C GLY A 122 12.85 12.44 -12.85
N TYR A 123 12.18 13.43 -12.27
CA TYR A 123 11.00 13.25 -11.44
C TYR A 123 10.00 14.39 -11.70
N ALA A 124 8.71 14.12 -11.48
CA ALA A 124 7.68 15.13 -11.73
C ALA A 124 7.74 16.26 -10.68
N VAL A 125 7.56 17.50 -11.14
CA VAL A 125 7.61 18.70 -10.29
C VAL A 125 6.53 18.70 -9.21
N THR A 126 5.35 18.17 -9.54
CA THR A 126 4.18 18.16 -8.67
C THR A 126 4.14 16.98 -7.71
N ASP A 127 4.84 15.89 -8.05
CA ASP A 127 4.89 14.67 -7.26
C ASP A 127 6.20 13.92 -7.56
N PRO A 128 7.24 14.06 -6.72
CA PRO A 128 8.54 13.42 -6.93
C PRO A 128 8.51 11.89 -6.93
N SER A 129 7.46 11.25 -6.44
CA SER A 129 7.27 9.79 -6.51
C SER A 129 7.07 9.28 -7.94
N ILE A 130 6.68 10.19 -8.88
CA ILE A 130 6.57 9.92 -10.31
C ILE A 130 7.95 10.13 -10.95
N THR A 131 8.60 9.04 -11.34
CA THR A 131 9.96 9.08 -11.90
C THR A 131 9.96 8.88 -13.41
N LEU A 132 10.95 9.46 -14.06
CA LEU A 132 11.15 9.45 -15.52
C LEU A 132 12.52 8.87 -15.87
N ARG A 133 12.55 7.99 -16.87
CA ARG A 133 13.75 7.60 -17.64
C ARG A 133 13.49 7.86 -19.11
N PHE A 134 14.39 8.54 -19.80
CA PHE A 134 14.24 8.74 -21.23
C PHE A 134 15.57 8.81 -21.96
N GLU A 135 15.55 8.50 -23.21
CA GLU A 135 16.69 8.57 -24.13
C GLU A 135 16.33 9.38 -25.36
N LEU A 136 17.31 10.12 -25.82
CA LEU A 136 17.33 10.73 -27.13
C LEU A 136 18.28 9.93 -28.02
N THR A 137 17.76 9.45 -29.14
CA THR A 137 18.52 8.67 -30.13
C THR A 137 18.19 9.16 -31.53
N ASN A 138 18.85 8.60 -32.54
CA ASN A 138 18.50 8.85 -33.94
C ASN A 138 17.08 8.39 -34.33
N LYS A 139 16.46 7.51 -33.53
CA LYS A 139 15.06 7.04 -33.71
C LYS A 139 14.04 7.98 -33.11
N GLY A 140 14.43 8.88 -32.22
CA GLY A 140 13.56 9.80 -31.48
C GLY A 140 13.75 9.72 -29.98
N LEU A 141 12.73 10.14 -29.22
CA LEU A 141 12.66 10.05 -27.78
C LEU A 141 11.92 8.77 -27.38
N SER A 142 12.51 7.99 -26.50
CA SER A 142 11.85 6.89 -25.78
C SER A 142 11.80 7.23 -24.30
N ALA A 143 10.66 7.06 -23.63
CA ALA A 143 10.53 7.36 -22.20
C ALA A 143 9.74 6.28 -21.46
N GLN A 144 10.13 6.02 -20.23
CA GLN A 144 9.40 5.23 -19.24
C GLN A 144 9.08 6.13 -18.05
N ILE A 145 7.83 6.18 -17.66
CA ILE A 145 7.37 6.91 -16.48
C ILE A 145 6.75 5.92 -15.50
N LEU A 146 7.32 5.87 -14.28
CA LEU A 146 6.82 5.07 -13.18
C LEU A 146 6.04 5.99 -12.25
N GLN A 147 4.74 5.77 -12.18
CA GLN A 147 3.79 6.51 -11.34
C GLN A 147 3.21 5.55 -10.29
N PRO A 148 2.92 5.97 -9.05
CA PRO A 148 2.25 5.13 -8.07
C PRO A 148 0.98 4.49 -8.64
N GLY A 149 0.87 3.16 -8.55
CA GLY A 149 -0.26 2.40 -9.10
C GLY A 149 -0.32 2.28 -10.63
N ASN A 150 0.63 2.88 -11.40
CA ASN A 150 0.57 2.86 -12.86
C ASN A 150 1.96 3.04 -13.52
N ARG A 151 2.06 2.61 -14.79
CA ARG A 151 3.27 2.81 -15.61
C ARG A 151 2.85 3.17 -17.03
N TRP A 152 3.48 4.19 -17.61
CA TRP A 152 3.21 4.60 -18.98
C TRP A 152 4.48 4.94 -19.75
N MET A 153 4.36 4.90 -21.09
CA MET A 153 5.47 4.96 -22.01
C MET A 153 5.23 6.01 -23.08
N ILE A 154 6.33 6.58 -23.57
CA ILE A 154 6.36 7.34 -24.83
C ILE A 154 7.40 6.66 -25.73
N ASP A 155 6.97 6.13 -26.87
CA ASP A 155 7.86 5.45 -27.79
C ASP A 155 7.70 5.97 -29.24
N PRO A 156 8.79 6.06 -30.03
CA PRO A 156 8.72 6.45 -31.44
C PRO A 156 7.92 5.43 -32.24
N VAL A 157 7.09 5.90 -33.17
CA VAL A 157 6.34 5.04 -34.10
C VAL A 157 7.21 4.72 -35.30
N ALA A 158 7.52 3.44 -35.51
CA ALA A 158 8.35 2.99 -36.61
C ALA A 158 7.71 3.34 -37.97
N GLY A 159 8.47 3.99 -38.88
CA GLY A 159 8.01 4.34 -40.20
C GLY A 159 7.11 5.60 -40.32
N ALA A 160 6.69 6.21 -39.18
CA ALA A 160 5.80 7.37 -39.18
C ALA A 160 6.51 8.74 -39.33
N GLY A 161 7.83 8.76 -39.43
CA GLY A 161 8.62 9.98 -39.48
C GLY A 161 9.18 10.38 -38.12
N LYS A 162 10.21 11.27 -38.15
CA LYS A 162 10.87 11.70 -36.89
C LYS A 162 9.91 12.53 -36.05
N GLY A 163 9.80 12.16 -34.77
CA GLY A 163 9.00 12.87 -33.77
C GLY A 163 7.61 12.30 -33.53
N VAL A 164 7.04 11.51 -34.45
CA VAL A 164 5.77 10.83 -34.23
C VAL A 164 5.97 9.75 -33.15
N SER A 165 5.26 9.91 -32.04
CA SER A 165 5.38 9.03 -30.88
C SER A 165 4.02 8.58 -30.39
N VAL A 166 3.99 7.41 -29.76
CA VAL A 166 2.82 6.84 -29.10
C VAL A 166 2.97 6.99 -27.58
N VAL A 167 1.89 7.44 -26.92
CA VAL A 167 1.77 7.55 -25.46
C VAL A 167 0.72 6.54 -25.00
N TYR A 168 1.08 5.67 -24.06
CA TYR A 168 0.20 4.57 -23.64
C TYR A 168 0.56 4.04 -22.25
N TYR A 169 -0.45 3.49 -21.55
CA TYR A 169 -0.24 2.68 -20.36
C TYR A 169 0.23 1.27 -20.72
N THR A 170 1.20 0.72 -20.00
CA THR A 170 1.72 -0.64 -20.26
C THR A 170 0.67 -1.72 -20.10
N LYS A 171 -0.32 -1.55 -19.21
CA LYS A 171 -1.47 -2.47 -19.07
C LYS A 171 -2.32 -2.60 -20.34
N ASN A 172 -2.26 -1.60 -21.24
CA ASN A 172 -2.96 -1.60 -22.53
C ASN A 172 -2.13 -2.20 -23.67
N ALA A 173 -0.87 -2.59 -23.37
CA ALA A 173 0.03 -3.23 -24.32
C ALA A 173 0.00 -4.75 -24.17
N LYS A 174 -0.09 -5.47 -25.28
CA LYS A 174 0.03 -6.92 -25.30
C LYS A 174 1.33 -7.28 -26.05
N PRO A 175 2.24 -8.04 -25.43
CA PRO A 175 3.44 -8.52 -26.09
C PRO A 175 3.11 -9.30 -27.36
N SER A 176 3.88 -9.09 -28.42
CA SER A 176 3.73 -9.78 -29.71
C SER A 176 4.72 -10.93 -29.91
N ALA A 177 5.70 -11.07 -29.04
CA ALA A 177 6.70 -12.12 -29.11
C ALA A 177 6.21 -13.42 -28.46
N ASP A 178 6.59 -14.56 -29.04
CA ASP A 178 6.51 -15.84 -28.34
C ASP A 178 7.43 -15.83 -27.12
N ARG A 179 6.92 -16.36 -26.02
CA ARG A 179 7.61 -16.36 -24.73
C ARG A 179 8.40 -17.65 -24.59
N ASN A 180 9.72 -17.52 -24.40
CA ASN A 180 10.57 -18.61 -23.99
C ASN A 180 10.74 -18.58 -22.47
N PHE A 181 10.86 -19.78 -21.86
CA PHE A 181 11.03 -19.90 -20.42
C PHE A 181 12.38 -19.30 -19.97
N CYS A 182 12.40 -18.74 -18.79
CA CYS A 182 13.61 -18.46 -18.05
C CYS A 182 14.02 -19.73 -17.29
N GLU A 183 15.31 -20.07 -17.34
CA GLU A 183 15.91 -21.06 -16.47
C GLU A 183 17.01 -20.36 -15.65
N PHE A 184 17.30 -20.80 -14.43
CA PHE A 184 18.44 -20.29 -13.68
C PHE A 184 19.34 -21.42 -13.21
N GLU A 185 20.67 -21.17 -13.23
CA GLU A 185 21.64 -22.09 -12.70
C GLU A 185 21.84 -21.88 -11.21
N GLY A 186 21.54 -22.87 -10.39
CA GLY A 186 21.78 -22.84 -8.93
C GLY A 186 20.64 -23.34 -8.06
N GLY A 187 19.46 -23.60 -8.60
CA GLY A 187 18.22 -23.86 -7.87
C GLY A 187 18.05 -25.25 -7.23
N LYS A 188 19.06 -26.13 -7.21
CA LYS A 188 18.99 -27.40 -6.45
C LYS A 188 19.71 -27.27 -5.12
N ALA A 189 19.16 -26.49 -4.20
CA ALA A 189 19.63 -26.41 -2.84
C ALA A 189 19.36 -27.74 -2.09
N ASN A 190 20.37 -28.26 -1.39
CA ASN A 190 20.27 -29.47 -0.58
C ASN A 190 19.30 -29.24 0.60
N PRO A 191 18.29 -30.11 0.85
CA PRO A 191 17.32 -29.96 1.93
C PRO A 191 17.92 -29.70 3.32
N ALA A 192 19.08 -30.26 3.63
CA ALA A 192 19.74 -30.11 4.94
C ALA A 192 20.38 -28.72 5.15
N SER A 193 20.78 -28.02 4.07
CA SER A 193 21.25 -26.62 4.17
C SER A 193 20.10 -25.63 4.28
N GLN A 194 18.91 -26.04 3.91
CA GLN A 194 17.68 -25.24 3.86
C GLN A 194 17.02 -25.06 5.23
N ASP A 195 17.02 -26.08 6.10
CA ASP A 195 16.52 -25.96 7.48
C ASP A 195 17.43 -25.06 8.33
N ALA A 196 18.75 -25.06 8.07
CA ALA A 196 19.68 -24.14 8.72
C ALA A 196 19.49 -22.69 8.22
N PHE A 197 19.15 -22.53 6.93
CA PHE A 197 18.84 -21.22 6.31
C PHE A 197 17.48 -20.69 6.77
N LYS A 198 16.43 -21.55 6.82
CA LYS A 198 15.13 -21.21 7.43
C LYS A 198 15.28 -20.74 8.88
N LYS A 199 16.02 -21.45 9.72
CA LYS A 199 16.28 -21.02 11.11
C LYS A 199 17.00 -19.68 11.20
N LYS A 200 17.79 -19.31 10.19
CA LYS A 200 18.51 -18.04 10.13
C LYS A 200 17.64 -16.90 9.59
N LEU A 201 16.65 -17.19 8.72
CA LEU A 201 15.67 -16.23 8.19
C LEU A 201 14.51 -15.94 9.17
N PHE A 202 14.08 -16.94 9.93
CA PHE A 202 12.98 -16.81 10.91
C PHE A 202 13.43 -16.57 12.35
N ALA A 203 14.74 -16.46 12.61
CA ALA A 203 15.19 -15.84 13.85
C ALA A 203 14.76 -14.36 13.82
N PRO A 204 14.23 -13.80 14.91
CA PRO A 204 13.97 -12.36 15.00
C PRO A 204 15.30 -11.67 14.67
N LYS A 205 15.42 -11.14 13.46
CA LYS A 205 16.59 -10.38 13.04
C LYS A 205 16.59 -9.09 13.83
N GLU A 206 17.55 -8.94 14.74
CA GLU A 206 17.96 -7.62 15.17
C GLU A 206 18.25 -6.77 13.92
N SER A 207 17.64 -5.62 13.85
CA SER A 207 17.63 -4.63 12.78
C SER A 207 18.97 -4.47 12.04
N GLY A 208 19.07 -4.95 10.79
CA GLY A 208 20.29 -4.74 10.01
C GLY A 208 20.15 -4.66 8.50
N ALA A 209 19.10 -5.24 7.90
CA ALA A 209 18.97 -5.30 6.44
C ALA A 209 17.57 -4.95 5.89
N LYS A 210 16.66 -4.43 6.72
CA LYS A 210 15.29 -4.10 6.30
C LYS A 210 15.21 -2.83 5.46
N ASN A 211 16.22 -1.96 5.46
CA ASN A 211 16.16 -0.67 4.80
C ASN A 211 17.25 -0.45 3.74
N SER A 212 16.99 0.45 2.81
CA SER A 212 17.91 0.92 1.79
C SER A 212 17.77 2.43 1.57
N GLY A 213 18.68 3.04 0.78
CA GLY A 213 18.54 4.40 0.31
C GLY A 213 19.62 5.36 0.80
N SER A 214 20.16 5.19 2.01
CA SER A 214 21.26 6.04 2.50
C SER A 214 22.57 5.90 1.70
N LYS A 215 22.72 4.78 1.01
CA LYS A 215 23.86 4.46 0.15
C LYS A 215 23.37 3.98 -1.21
N LEU A 216 23.95 4.51 -2.28
CA LEU A 216 23.77 4.04 -3.65
C LEU A 216 25.03 3.27 -4.08
N ARG A 217 24.83 2.04 -4.57
CA ARG A 217 25.94 1.26 -5.11
C ARG A 217 25.88 1.24 -6.64
N THR A 218 26.97 1.67 -7.30
CA THR A 218 27.10 1.64 -8.75
C THR A 218 28.00 0.49 -9.17
N TYR A 219 27.49 -0.39 -10.05
CA TYR A 219 28.25 -1.48 -10.68
C TYR A 219 28.59 -1.13 -12.13
N ARG A 220 29.82 -1.47 -12.55
CA ARG A 220 30.28 -1.39 -13.93
C ARG A 220 29.71 -2.59 -14.70
N LEU A 221 28.86 -2.30 -15.68
CA LEU A 221 28.14 -3.30 -16.46
C LEU A 221 28.74 -3.46 -17.86
N ALA A 222 29.04 -4.69 -18.25
CA ALA A 222 29.46 -5.07 -19.59
C ALA A 222 28.31 -5.80 -20.30
N ILE A 223 27.69 -5.17 -21.31
CA ILE A 223 26.64 -5.77 -22.14
C ILE A 223 27.21 -6.21 -23.48
N ALA A 224 27.30 -7.53 -23.70
CA ALA A 224 27.57 -8.08 -25.02
C ALA A 224 26.27 -8.22 -25.83
N ALA A 225 26.38 -8.20 -27.15
CA ALA A 225 25.27 -8.43 -28.06
C ALA A 225 25.68 -9.44 -29.14
N THR A 226 24.86 -10.49 -29.36
CA THR A 226 25.09 -11.43 -30.46
C THR A 226 24.97 -10.75 -31.83
N GLY A 227 25.48 -11.38 -32.88
CA GLY A 227 25.36 -10.84 -34.26
C GLY A 227 23.91 -10.67 -34.70
N GLU A 228 23.05 -11.60 -34.35
CA GLU A 228 21.61 -11.58 -34.63
C GLU A 228 20.91 -10.40 -33.94
N TYR A 229 21.24 -10.13 -32.68
CA TYR A 229 20.76 -8.94 -31.97
C TYR A 229 21.24 -7.67 -32.68
N GLY A 230 22.50 -7.65 -33.12
CA GLY A 230 23.06 -6.55 -33.89
C GLY A 230 22.33 -6.31 -35.23
N GLU A 231 22.07 -7.36 -36.02
CA GLU A 231 21.32 -7.29 -37.28
C GLU A 231 19.87 -6.80 -37.03
N PHE A 232 19.20 -7.28 -36.00
CA PHE A 232 17.86 -6.84 -35.62
C PHE A 232 17.82 -5.32 -35.35
N HIS A 233 18.86 -4.77 -34.73
CA HIS A 233 18.97 -3.34 -34.46
C HIS A 233 19.64 -2.53 -35.60
N GLY A 234 19.77 -3.10 -36.80
CA GLY A 234 20.20 -2.41 -38.01
C GLY A 234 21.69 -2.51 -38.33
N GLY A 235 22.42 -3.40 -37.66
CA GLY A 235 23.79 -3.75 -38.01
C GLY A 235 24.85 -2.65 -37.83
N GLN A 236 24.54 -1.63 -37.04
CA GLN A 236 25.45 -0.52 -36.77
C GLN A 236 25.71 -0.39 -35.28
N LYS A 237 26.96 -0.24 -34.85
CA LYS A 237 27.32 -0.12 -33.43
C LYS A 237 26.54 0.96 -32.69
N ALA A 238 26.34 2.12 -33.32
CA ALA A 238 25.57 3.22 -32.70
C ALA A 238 24.09 2.84 -32.47
N SER A 239 23.44 2.11 -33.36
CA SER A 239 22.05 1.70 -33.21
C SER A 239 21.87 0.56 -32.20
N ILE A 240 22.88 -0.33 -32.09
CA ILE A 240 22.92 -1.40 -31.09
C ILE A 240 23.15 -0.79 -29.72
N LEU A 241 24.14 0.12 -29.58
CA LEU A 241 24.42 0.83 -28.33
C LEU A 241 23.21 1.65 -27.85
N ALA A 242 22.50 2.31 -28.77
CA ALA A 242 21.28 3.03 -28.45
C ALA A 242 20.20 2.11 -27.85
N ALA A 243 20.01 0.91 -28.40
CA ALA A 243 19.07 -0.08 -27.89
C ALA A 243 19.49 -0.58 -26.49
N VAL A 244 20.77 -0.93 -26.33
CA VAL A 244 21.35 -1.33 -25.03
C VAL A 244 21.17 -0.21 -23.99
N THR A 245 21.49 1.04 -24.36
CA THR A 245 21.34 2.19 -23.44
C THR A 245 19.90 2.38 -22.99
N THR A 246 18.94 2.25 -23.91
CA THR A 246 17.51 2.35 -23.56
C THR A 246 17.09 1.28 -22.55
N THR A 247 17.42 0.01 -22.82
CA THR A 247 17.09 -1.10 -21.90
C THR A 247 17.74 -0.88 -20.54
N ILE A 248 19.04 -0.59 -20.48
CA ILE A 248 19.75 -0.46 -19.22
C ILE A 248 19.35 0.80 -18.44
N ASN A 249 18.99 1.91 -19.10
CA ASN A 249 18.48 3.09 -18.43
C ASN A 249 17.13 2.82 -17.71
N ARG A 250 16.24 2.05 -18.33
CA ARG A 250 14.97 1.62 -17.75
C ARG A 250 15.17 0.69 -16.56
N VAL A 251 15.99 -0.35 -16.72
CA VAL A 251 16.34 -1.31 -15.64
C VAL A 251 16.99 -0.60 -14.48
N THR A 252 17.96 0.30 -14.76
CA THR A 252 18.63 1.09 -13.72
C THR A 252 17.64 2.00 -12.98
N GLY A 253 16.62 2.53 -13.67
CA GLY A 253 15.57 3.33 -13.03
C GLY A 253 14.80 2.56 -11.98
N ILE A 254 14.48 1.29 -12.25
CA ILE A 254 13.84 0.38 -11.29
C ILE A 254 14.79 0.05 -10.15
N LEU A 255 16.03 -0.33 -10.46
CA LEU A 255 17.04 -0.72 -9.45
C LEU A 255 17.40 0.44 -8.50
N GLU A 256 17.52 1.68 -9.02
CA GLU A 256 17.77 2.84 -8.18
C GLU A 256 16.62 3.08 -7.20
N LYS A 257 15.38 2.96 -7.68
CA LYS A 257 14.17 3.20 -6.88
C LYS A 257 13.89 2.09 -5.87
N GLU A 258 14.04 0.83 -6.28
CA GLU A 258 13.63 -0.32 -5.48
C GLU A 258 14.72 -0.81 -4.51
N VAL A 259 16.00 -0.78 -4.91
CA VAL A 259 17.07 -1.43 -4.14
C VAL A 259 18.33 -0.57 -3.99
N ALA A 260 18.28 0.71 -4.34
CA ALA A 260 19.40 1.65 -4.31
C ALA A 260 20.66 1.13 -5.03
N LEU A 261 20.47 0.57 -6.23
CA LEU A 261 21.53 0.07 -7.10
C LEU A 261 21.53 0.81 -8.44
N ARG A 262 22.71 1.04 -9.01
CA ARG A 262 22.93 1.67 -10.31
C ARG A 262 23.81 0.81 -11.18
N LEU A 263 23.46 0.72 -12.46
CA LEU A 263 24.28 0.09 -13.48
C LEU A 263 24.84 1.16 -14.42
N ALA A 264 26.14 1.14 -14.64
CA ALA A 264 26.81 2.02 -15.59
C ALA A 264 27.59 1.19 -16.60
N LEU A 265 27.37 1.40 -17.90
CA LEU A 265 28.09 0.69 -18.94
C LEU A 265 29.61 0.94 -18.84
N VAL A 266 30.41 -0.07 -19.14
CA VAL A 266 31.87 0.11 -19.22
C VAL A 266 32.25 1.00 -20.41
N PRO A 267 33.34 1.79 -20.34
CA PRO A 267 33.75 2.69 -21.43
C PRO A 267 33.97 2.01 -22.79
N ASP A 268 34.44 0.78 -22.75
CA ASP A 268 34.72 -0.04 -23.94
C ASP A 268 33.56 -0.97 -24.37
N ASN A 269 32.36 -0.74 -23.88
CA ASN A 269 31.21 -1.63 -24.12
C ASN A 269 30.90 -1.84 -25.61
N ASP A 270 31.21 -0.88 -26.47
CA ASP A 270 30.99 -0.98 -27.92
C ASP A 270 31.89 -2.03 -28.60
N LYS A 271 32.97 -2.51 -27.93
CA LYS A 271 33.81 -3.57 -28.45
C LYS A 271 33.15 -4.95 -28.48
N ILE A 272 32.18 -5.17 -27.58
CA ILE A 272 31.45 -6.44 -27.47
C ILE A 272 30.06 -6.40 -28.10
N LEU A 273 29.73 -5.36 -28.85
CA LEU A 273 28.52 -5.24 -29.67
C LEU A 273 28.81 -5.75 -31.10
N TYR A 274 28.34 -6.92 -31.47
CA TYR A 274 28.59 -7.51 -32.80
C TYR A 274 27.50 -7.10 -33.76
N THR A 275 27.91 -6.65 -34.96
CA THR A 275 27.01 -5.98 -35.93
C THR A 275 26.37 -6.98 -36.90
N SER A 276 26.88 -8.19 -37.00
CA SER A 276 26.36 -9.27 -37.85
C SER A 276 26.73 -10.63 -37.29
N VAL A 277 25.97 -11.64 -37.72
CA VAL A 277 26.25 -13.06 -37.41
C VAL A 277 27.64 -13.48 -37.93
N ALA A 278 28.07 -12.99 -39.12
CA ALA A 278 29.36 -13.35 -39.68
C ALA A 278 30.57 -12.88 -38.86
N THR A 279 30.41 -11.86 -38.03
CA THR A 279 31.50 -11.29 -37.19
C THR A 279 31.36 -11.62 -35.72
N SER A 280 30.26 -12.29 -35.34
CA SER A 280 29.95 -12.64 -33.94
C SER A 280 30.71 -13.89 -33.51
N PRO A 281 31.35 -13.90 -32.34
CA PRO A 281 31.95 -15.09 -31.76
C PRO A 281 30.92 -16.01 -31.08
N PHE A 282 29.67 -15.54 -30.93
CA PHE A 282 28.62 -16.29 -30.27
C PHE A 282 27.98 -17.32 -31.23
N THR A 283 27.82 -18.53 -30.75
CA THR A 283 27.13 -19.63 -31.44
C THR A 283 25.81 -20.00 -30.74
N GLY A 284 25.65 -19.61 -29.49
CA GLY A 284 24.53 -19.95 -28.61
C GLY A 284 23.34 -19.00 -28.71
N ASN A 285 23.17 -18.19 -29.78
CA ASN A 285 22.06 -17.21 -29.85
C ASN A 285 20.66 -17.80 -29.51
N ASN A 286 20.42 -19.07 -29.89
CA ASN A 286 19.17 -19.79 -29.61
C ASN A 286 19.31 -20.89 -28.54
N ASP A 287 20.41 -20.93 -27.79
CA ASP A 287 20.67 -21.87 -26.71
C ASP A 287 21.31 -21.15 -25.52
N ALA A 288 20.48 -20.87 -24.51
CA ALA A 288 20.92 -20.14 -23.32
C ALA A 288 22.05 -20.83 -22.55
N SER A 289 22.06 -22.16 -22.51
CA SER A 289 23.08 -22.93 -21.81
C SER A 289 24.47 -22.87 -22.47
N THR A 290 24.51 -22.72 -23.77
CA THR A 290 25.74 -22.43 -24.53
C THR A 290 26.11 -20.96 -24.38
N LEU A 291 25.13 -20.05 -24.60
CA LEU A 291 25.37 -18.61 -24.64
C LEU A 291 25.88 -18.06 -23.31
N ILE A 292 25.44 -18.60 -22.17
CA ILE A 292 25.84 -18.13 -20.83
C ILE A 292 27.34 -18.41 -20.56
N ASN A 293 27.88 -19.49 -21.11
CA ASN A 293 29.32 -19.83 -21.05
C ASN A 293 30.14 -18.94 -22.00
N GLU A 294 29.60 -18.73 -23.21
CA GLU A 294 30.21 -17.83 -24.20
C GLU A 294 30.22 -16.39 -23.69
N SER A 295 29.15 -15.93 -23.00
CA SER A 295 29.05 -14.63 -22.36
C SER A 295 30.22 -14.35 -21.42
N GLN A 296 30.48 -15.25 -20.44
CA GLN A 296 31.59 -15.12 -19.53
C GLN A 296 32.94 -15.07 -20.28
N THR A 297 33.12 -15.99 -21.22
CA THR A 297 34.38 -16.12 -21.96
C THR A 297 34.69 -14.90 -22.81
N GLN A 298 33.69 -14.41 -23.57
CA GLN A 298 33.90 -13.30 -24.50
C GLN A 298 34.03 -11.96 -23.78
N ILE A 299 33.25 -11.71 -22.74
CA ILE A 299 33.35 -10.47 -21.96
C ILE A 299 34.71 -10.41 -21.25
N ASP A 300 35.18 -11.51 -20.66
CA ASP A 300 36.53 -11.58 -20.06
C ASP A 300 37.65 -11.36 -21.07
N LEU A 301 37.51 -11.93 -22.28
CA LEU A 301 38.51 -11.82 -23.33
C LEU A 301 38.64 -10.39 -23.85
N VAL A 302 37.51 -9.68 -24.07
CA VAL A 302 37.51 -8.39 -24.79
C VAL A 302 37.58 -7.21 -23.83
N ILE A 303 36.80 -7.24 -22.74
CA ILE A 303 36.75 -6.17 -21.73
C ILE A 303 37.84 -6.39 -20.68
N GLY A 304 38.12 -7.64 -20.33
CA GLY A 304 39.02 -8.00 -19.24
C GLY A 304 38.29 -8.07 -17.89
N ALA A 305 38.51 -9.19 -17.17
CA ALA A 305 37.81 -9.51 -15.93
C ALA A 305 37.93 -8.43 -14.83
N ALA A 306 38.96 -7.59 -14.83
CA ALA A 306 39.14 -6.50 -13.86
C ALA A 306 38.34 -5.23 -14.19
N ASN A 307 37.78 -5.12 -15.38
CA ASN A 307 37.22 -3.87 -15.89
C ASN A 307 35.68 -3.80 -15.78
N TYR A 308 35.02 -4.84 -15.26
CA TYR A 308 33.57 -4.86 -15.05
C TYR A 308 33.21 -5.61 -13.75
N ASP A 309 32.03 -5.38 -13.23
CA ASP A 309 31.51 -5.93 -11.99
C ASP A 309 30.39 -6.95 -12.24
N ILE A 310 29.62 -6.72 -13.31
CA ILE A 310 28.56 -7.58 -13.84
C ILE A 310 28.62 -7.59 -15.35
N GLY A 311 28.45 -8.75 -15.97
CA GLY A 311 28.37 -8.90 -17.42
C GLY A 311 27.07 -9.60 -17.82
N HIS A 312 26.56 -9.28 -19.01
CA HIS A 312 25.31 -9.84 -19.53
C HIS A 312 25.34 -9.86 -21.05
N THR A 313 24.69 -10.84 -21.69
CA THR A 313 24.64 -10.92 -23.16
C THR A 313 23.18 -10.86 -23.68
N PHE A 314 22.94 -9.94 -24.63
CA PHE A 314 21.67 -9.83 -25.32
C PHE A 314 21.65 -10.65 -26.61
N SER A 315 20.55 -11.38 -26.85
CA SER A 315 20.34 -12.23 -28.01
C SER A 315 18.93 -12.10 -28.59
N THR A 316 18.66 -12.78 -29.71
CA THR A 316 17.33 -12.80 -30.34
C THR A 316 16.55 -14.09 -30.07
N GLY A 317 17.09 -15.08 -29.37
CA GLY A 317 16.41 -16.36 -29.28
C GLY A 317 16.64 -17.25 -28.06
N ALA A 318 17.62 -16.99 -27.23
CA ALA A 318 18.01 -17.91 -26.15
C ALA A 318 17.03 -17.98 -24.95
N GLY A 319 16.04 -17.07 -24.84
CA GLY A 319 15.29 -16.91 -23.60
C GLY A 319 16.13 -16.25 -22.50
N GLY A 320 15.77 -16.44 -21.22
CA GLY A 320 16.50 -15.94 -20.07
C GLY A 320 17.28 -17.05 -19.36
N LEU A 321 18.52 -16.75 -18.92
CA LEU A 321 19.30 -17.63 -18.04
C LEU A 321 20.35 -16.81 -17.30
N ALA A 322 20.41 -16.94 -15.98
CA ALA A 322 21.41 -16.28 -15.19
C ALA A 322 21.97 -17.16 -14.06
N SER A 323 23.23 -16.94 -13.68
CA SER A 323 23.80 -17.53 -12.46
C SER A 323 23.38 -16.69 -11.25
N LEU A 324 22.77 -17.35 -10.28
CA LEU A 324 22.27 -16.70 -9.05
C LEU A 324 23.44 -16.11 -8.24
N GLY A 325 23.30 -14.82 -7.83
CA GLY A 325 24.30 -14.16 -7.00
C GLY A 325 25.68 -14.13 -7.63
N SER A 326 25.78 -13.69 -8.87
CA SER A 326 27.02 -13.73 -9.65
C SER A 326 27.81 -12.41 -9.67
N VAL A 327 27.18 -11.27 -9.38
CA VAL A 327 27.83 -9.96 -9.37
C VAL A 327 29.07 -9.97 -8.47
N CYS A 328 30.19 -9.38 -8.93
CA CYS A 328 31.52 -9.37 -8.27
C CYS A 328 32.21 -10.73 -8.21
N ASN A 329 31.60 -11.85 -8.59
CA ASN A 329 32.22 -13.15 -8.60
C ASN A 329 33.08 -13.33 -9.85
N SER A 330 34.40 -13.30 -9.72
CA SER A 330 35.32 -13.34 -10.84
C SER A 330 35.17 -14.56 -11.76
N LEU A 331 34.51 -15.62 -11.33
CA LEU A 331 34.35 -16.86 -12.10
C LEU A 331 33.07 -16.88 -12.94
N ASN A 332 32.05 -16.12 -12.54
CA ASN A 332 30.71 -16.21 -13.15
C ASN A 332 29.92 -14.89 -13.23
N LYS A 333 30.58 -13.75 -13.02
CA LYS A 333 29.90 -12.42 -13.01
C LYS A 333 29.37 -11.98 -14.38
N ALA A 334 29.76 -12.62 -15.47
CA ALA A 334 29.21 -12.40 -16.80
C ALA A 334 28.31 -13.57 -17.28
N ARG A 335 27.88 -14.43 -16.35
CA ARG A 335 26.95 -15.52 -16.62
C ARG A 335 25.49 -15.02 -16.45
N GLY A 336 25.08 -14.21 -17.38
CA GLY A 336 23.70 -13.72 -17.56
C GLY A 336 23.43 -13.53 -19.03
N VAL A 337 22.28 -14.01 -19.52
CA VAL A 337 21.87 -13.86 -20.90
C VAL A 337 20.35 -13.59 -20.97
N THR A 338 19.96 -12.73 -21.91
CA THR A 338 18.56 -12.47 -22.21
C THR A 338 18.35 -12.42 -23.71
N GLY A 339 17.39 -13.22 -24.20
CA GLY A 339 17.03 -13.27 -25.60
C GLY A 339 15.53 -13.28 -25.85
N SER A 340 15.12 -12.62 -26.94
CA SER A 340 13.74 -12.59 -27.43
C SER A 340 13.73 -12.38 -28.92
N SER A 341 12.79 -12.99 -29.66
CA SER A 341 12.60 -12.73 -31.09
C SER A 341 12.25 -11.26 -31.39
N GLN A 342 11.82 -10.51 -30.38
CA GLN A 342 11.56 -9.08 -30.42
C GLN A 342 12.26 -8.40 -29.21
N PRO A 343 13.60 -8.25 -29.21
CA PRO A 343 14.36 -7.78 -28.05
C PRO A 343 14.26 -6.26 -27.90
N THR A 344 13.05 -5.76 -27.71
CA THR A 344 12.74 -4.34 -27.54
C THR A 344 11.47 -4.16 -26.71
N GLY A 345 11.36 -2.99 -26.08
CA GLY A 345 10.15 -2.57 -25.37
C GLY A 345 10.13 -3.02 -23.93
N ASP A 346 9.09 -2.56 -23.25
CA ASP A 346 8.94 -2.73 -21.82
C ASP A 346 8.97 -4.20 -21.39
N TYR A 347 8.29 -5.06 -22.15
CA TYR A 347 8.31 -6.50 -21.94
C TYR A 347 9.73 -7.12 -21.96
N TYR A 348 10.56 -6.74 -22.94
CA TYR A 348 11.96 -7.20 -23.00
C TYR A 348 12.78 -6.59 -21.87
N ASP A 349 12.62 -5.27 -21.67
CA ASP A 349 13.45 -4.51 -20.74
C ASP A 349 13.20 -4.92 -19.27
N VAL A 350 11.93 -5.19 -18.89
CA VAL A 350 11.55 -5.44 -17.49
C VAL A 350 11.27 -6.92 -17.22
N ASP A 351 10.39 -7.58 -18.01
CA ASP A 351 10.01 -8.97 -17.74
C ASP A 351 11.17 -9.95 -17.98
N PHE A 352 12.18 -9.57 -18.79
CA PHE A 352 13.34 -10.41 -19.04
C PHE A 352 14.65 -9.81 -18.50
N VAL A 353 15.08 -8.63 -18.97
CA VAL A 353 16.42 -8.14 -18.60
C VAL A 353 16.50 -7.79 -17.11
N ALA A 354 15.49 -7.09 -16.54
CA ALA A 354 15.47 -6.81 -15.10
C ALA A 354 15.36 -8.10 -14.27
N HIS A 355 14.62 -9.10 -14.75
CA HIS A 355 14.47 -10.41 -14.13
C HIS A 355 15.82 -11.15 -14.06
N GLU A 356 16.52 -11.30 -15.19
CA GLU A 356 17.80 -12.01 -15.21
C GLU A 356 18.91 -11.28 -14.43
N ILE A 357 18.94 -9.96 -14.50
CA ILE A 357 19.83 -9.14 -13.66
C ILE A 357 19.49 -9.30 -12.18
N GLY A 358 18.20 -9.43 -11.84
CA GLY A 358 17.75 -9.75 -10.48
C GLY A 358 18.33 -11.06 -9.97
N HIS A 359 18.37 -12.11 -10.80
CA HIS A 359 19.06 -13.35 -10.45
C HIS A 359 20.56 -13.17 -10.24
N GLN A 360 21.23 -12.40 -11.12
CA GLN A 360 22.66 -12.09 -10.92
C GLN A 360 22.90 -11.30 -9.62
N LEU A 361 21.92 -10.52 -9.16
CA LEU A 361 21.93 -9.81 -7.87
C LEU A 361 21.50 -10.67 -6.68
N GLY A 362 21.10 -11.93 -6.90
CA GLY A 362 20.81 -12.91 -5.85
C GLY A 362 19.35 -13.23 -5.59
N ALA A 363 18.42 -12.62 -6.32
CA ALA A 363 16.99 -12.86 -6.14
C ALA A 363 16.51 -14.16 -6.80
N ASN A 364 15.67 -14.91 -6.09
CA ASN A 364 15.03 -16.14 -6.55
C ASN A 364 13.62 -15.88 -7.09
N HIS A 365 13.01 -16.88 -7.73
CA HIS A 365 11.62 -16.79 -8.16
C HIS A 365 10.64 -16.73 -6.99
N THR A 366 9.58 -15.94 -7.15
CA THR A 366 8.59 -15.65 -6.08
C THR A 366 7.22 -16.32 -6.28
N PHE A 367 6.94 -16.92 -7.43
CA PHE A 367 5.66 -17.51 -7.79
C PHE A 367 5.41 -18.88 -7.13
N ASN A 368 4.13 -19.19 -6.83
CA ASN A 368 3.68 -20.46 -6.24
C ASN A 368 2.88 -21.35 -7.22
N GLY A 369 2.64 -20.91 -8.46
CA GLY A 369 1.85 -21.63 -9.46
C GLY A 369 2.39 -23.01 -9.81
N SER A 370 1.52 -23.85 -10.39
CA SER A 370 1.81 -25.24 -10.72
C SER A 370 1.60 -25.58 -12.19
N ASN A 371 1.14 -24.63 -13.02
CA ASN A 371 0.86 -24.82 -14.42
C ASN A 371 1.90 -24.16 -15.34
N GLY A 372 2.00 -24.62 -16.60
CA GLY A 372 2.89 -24.05 -17.61
C GLY A 372 4.35 -23.96 -17.15
N GLY A 373 4.96 -22.81 -17.33
CA GLY A 373 6.35 -22.51 -16.88
C GLY A 373 6.54 -22.49 -15.37
N CYS A 374 5.46 -22.36 -14.59
CA CYS A 374 5.51 -22.47 -13.14
C CYS A 374 5.62 -23.92 -12.64
N ALA A 375 5.36 -24.89 -13.53
CA ALA A 375 5.48 -26.32 -13.18
C ALA A 375 6.95 -26.77 -13.10
N GLY A 376 7.21 -27.77 -12.29
CA GLY A 376 8.53 -28.43 -12.24
C GLY A 376 9.53 -27.73 -11.33
N SER A 377 10.77 -27.55 -11.84
CA SER A 377 11.92 -27.11 -11.02
C SER A 377 12.18 -25.61 -11.02
N THR A 378 11.37 -24.82 -11.70
CA THR A 378 11.54 -23.37 -11.79
C THR A 378 11.06 -22.63 -10.54
N ARG A 379 10.11 -23.22 -9.80
CA ARG A 379 9.64 -22.68 -8.52
C ARG A 379 10.71 -22.86 -7.43
N ASN A 380 11.00 -21.78 -6.70
CA ASN A 380 11.77 -21.88 -5.46
C ASN A 380 10.83 -21.91 -4.24
N TYR A 381 10.77 -23.03 -3.54
CA TYR A 381 9.84 -23.22 -2.41
C TYR A 381 10.17 -22.36 -1.17
N LEU A 382 11.35 -21.75 -1.09
CA LEU A 382 11.75 -20.85 0.00
C LEU A 382 11.33 -19.39 -0.24
N THR A 383 10.96 -19.06 -1.47
CA THR A 383 10.63 -17.67 -1.86
C THR A 383 9.30 -17.56 -2.61
N ALA A 384 8.53 -18.66 -2.70
CA ALA A 384 7.27 -18.75 -3.45
C ALA A 384 6.09 -18.12 -2.68
N TYR A 385 6.15 -16.80 -2.47
CA TYR A 385 5.16 -16.01 -1.73
C TYR A 385 3.99 -15.51 -2.57
N GLU A 386 4.13 -15.47 -3.91
CA GLU A 386 3.08 -14.94 -4.79
C GLU A 386 2.17 -16.05 -5.31
N PRO A 387 0.83 -15.91 -5.24
CA PRO A 387 -0.09 -16.90 -5.79
C PRO A 387 0.02 -16.98 -7.32
N GLY A 388 -0.24 -18.15 -7.88
CA GLY A 388 -0.20 -18.37 -9.33
C GLY A 388 1.14 -18.02 -9.96
N SER A 389 1.12 -17.26 -11.06
CA SER A 389 2.33 -16.78 -11.75
C SER A 389 3.09 -15.71 -10.96
N GLY A 390 2.49 -15.12 -9.93
CA GLY A 390 2.97 -13.87 -9.35
C GLY A 390 2.84 -12.69 -10.31
N SER A 391 3.30 -11.52 -9.88
CA SER A 391 3.22 -10.27 -10.64
C SER A 391 4.48 -9.41 -10.56
N THR A 392 5.42 -9.68 -9.65
CA THR A 392 6.64 -8.90 -9.46
C THR A 392 7.75 -9.30 -10.45
N ILE A 393 8.90 -8.60 -10.43
CA ILE A 393 9.97 -8.81 -11.43
C ILE A 393 10.47 -10.26 -11.43
N GLN A 394 10.60 -10.92 -10.25
CA GLN A 394 11.07 -12.31 -10.15
C GLN A 394 9.95 -13.35 -10.31
N ALA A 395 8.78 -12.94 -10.74
CA ALA A 395 7.64 -13.78 -11.04
C ALA A 395 7.55 -14.13 -12.54
N TYR A 396 6.55 -14.95 -12.93
CA TYR A 396 6.36 -15.51 -14.26
C TYR A 396 5.01 -15.16 -14.92
N PRO A 397 4.55 -13.91 -14.93
CA PRO A 397 3.32 -13.54 -15.61
C PRO A 397 3.30 -13.99 -17.08
N SER A 398 2.16 -14.56 -17.51
CA SER A 398 1.86 -15.13 -18.81
C SER A 398 2.78 -16.28 -19.29
N LEU A 399 3.50 -16.90 -18.38
CA LEU A 399 4.25 -18.14 -18.61
C LEU A 399 3.60 -19.36 -17.94
N CYS A 400 2.64 -19.15 -17.00
CA CYS A 400 2.07 -20.20 -16.18
C CYS A 400 0.68 -20.67 -16.65
N GLY A 401 0.23 -20.25 -17.83
CA GLY A 401 -1.02 -20.71 -18.45
C GLY A 401 -2.25 -20.41 -17.61
N ALA A 402 -2.89 -21.43 -17.01
CA ALA A 402 -4.09 -21.24 -16.20
C ALA A 402 -3.82 -20.53 -14.87
N ASP A 403 -2.57 -20.43 -14.44
CA ASP A 403 -2.16 -19.76 -13.21
C ASP A 403 -1.69 -18.31 -13.45
N ASP A 404 -1.80 -17.78 -14.69
CA ASP A 404 -1.38 -16.42 -15.00
C ASP A 404 -2.30 -15.37 -14.36
N LEU A 405 -1.71 -14.44 -13.60
CA LEU A 405 -2.41 -13.30 -13.02
C LEU A 405 -2.56 -12.14 -13.99
N GLN A 406 -1.55 -11.92 -14.81
CA GLN A 406 -1.46 -10.79 -15.74
C GLN A 406 -0.48 -11.09 -16.90
N ASN A 407 -0.37 -10.15 -17.85
CA ASN A 407 0.44 -10.36 -19.07
C ASN A 407 1.90 -9.96 -18.93
N THR A 408 2.25 -9.06 -18.01
CA THR A 408 3.60 -8.50 -17.82
C THR A 408 3.86 -8.31 -16.35
N VAL A 409 5.12 -8.25 -15.93
CA VAL A 409 5.47 -7.96 -14.53
C VAL A 409 5.17 -6.49 -14.18
N ASP A 410 4.90 -6.24 -12.91
CA ASP A 410 4.97 -4.92 -12.33
C ASP A 410 6.45 -4.55 -12.06
N PRO A 411 6.87 -3.28 -12.26
CA PRO A 411 8.28 -2.88 -12.17
C PRO A 411 8.74 -2.70 -10.72
N ILE A 412 8.48 -3.71 -9.90
CA ILE A 412 8.82 -3.77 -8.48
C ILE A 412 9.39 -5.14 -8.15
N TYR A 413 10.24 -5.19 -7.14
CA TYR A 413 10.67 -6.44 -6.51
C TYR A 413 9.73 -6.78 -5.35
N HIS A 414 9.35 -8.05 -5.21
CA HIS A 414 8.73 -8.57 -3.99
C HIS A 414 9.64 -8.28 -2.79
N SER A 415 9.09 -8.05 -1.61
CA SER A 415 9.88 -7.80 -0.39
C SER A 415 10.91 -8.90 -0.09
N GLU A 416 10.64 -10.14 -0.48
CA GLU A 416 11.64 -11.22 -0.42
C GLU A 416 12.80 -10.98 -1.37
N SER A 417 12.52 -10.67 -2.65
CA SER A 417 13.57 -10.38 -3.64
C SER A 417 14.39 -9.16 -3.23
N PHE A 418 13.73 -8.14 -2.64
CA PHE A 418 14.41 -7.00 -2.03
C PHE A 418 15.40 -7.43 -0.95
N GLU A 419 14.97 -8.27 0.00
CA GLU A 419 15.83 -8.77 1.08
C GLU A 419 16.98 -9.61 0.55
N GLU A 420 16.74 -10.51 -0.41
CA GLU A 420 17.78 -11.32 -1.05
C GLU A 420 18.82 -10.44 -1.76
N ILE A 421 18.40 -9.49 -2.58
CA ILE A 421 19.30 -8.56 -3.28
C ILE A 421 20.09 -7.74 -2.26
N ARG A 422 19.40 -7.12 -1.28
CA ARG A 422 20.07 -6.28 -0.27
C ARG A 422 21.10 -7.06 0.54
N THR A 423 20.76 -8.26 0.96
CA THR A 423 21.68 -9.15 1.67
C THR A 423 22.91 -9.49 0.80
N TYR A 424 22.68 -9.83 -0.47
CA TYR A 424 23.77 -10.17 -1.38
C TYR A 424 24.72 -8.98 -1.63
N VAL A 425 24.17 -7.77 -1.88
CA VAL A 425 24.99 -6.60 -2.21
C VAL A 425 25.57 -5.87 -0.99
N SER A 426 25.10 -6.13 0.23
CA SER A 426 25.64 -5.52 1.46
C SER A 426 26.52 -6.45 2.26
N GLU A 427 26.20 -7.73 2.34
CA GLU A 427 26.87 -8.74 3.18
C GLU A 427 27.53 -9.86 2.38
N GLY A 428 27.02 -10.14 1.15
CA GLY A 428 27.50 -11.18 0.26
C GLY A 428 28.64 -10.72 -0.65
N LEU A 429 28.96 -11.55 -1.67
CA LEU A 429 30.01 -11.24 -2.67
C LEU A 429 29.72 -9.94 -3.44
N GLY A 430 28.47 -9.59 -3.66
CA GLY A 430 28.07 -8.33 -4.30
C GLY A 430 28.60 -7.08 -3.59
N SER A 431 28.96 -7.17 -2.29
CA SER A 431 29.56 -6.06 -1.55
C SER A 431 31.02 -5.82 -1.90
N SER A 432 31.71 -6.78 -2.53
CA SER A 432 33.16 -6.77 -2.73
C SER A 432 33.62 -5.92 -3.92
N CYS A 433 32.71 -5.42 -4.75
CA CYS A 433 33.02 -4.53 -5.88
C CYS A 433 31.98 -3.42 -6.03
N GLY A 434 32.12 -2.61 -7.09
CA GLY A 434 31.30 -1.42 -7.31
C GLY A 434 31.71 -0.24 -6.44
N VAL A 435 31.12 0.91 -6.74
CA VAL A 435 31.36 2.17 -6.00
C VAL A 435 30.17 2.44 -5.11
N LEU A 436 30.42 2.69 -3.83
CA LEU A 436 29.39 3.01 -2.84
C LEU A 436 29.45 4.51 -2.54
N GLU A 437 28.34 5.20 -2.74
CA GLU A 437 28.21 6.65 -2.53
C GLU A 437 27.15 6.96 -1.50
N ASP A 438 27.36 7.97 -0.67
CA ASP A 438 26.31 8.52 0.21
C ASP A 438 25.31 9.29 -0.63
N THR A 439 24.03 9.00 -0.46
CA THR A 439 22.94 9.70 -1.16
C THR A 439 22.52 10.97 -0.46
N GLY A 440 22.68 11.03 0.86
CA GLY A 440 22.09 12.04 1.72
C GLY A 440 20.60 11.79 2.01
N ASN A 441 20.05 10.68 1.52
CA ASN A 441 18.68 10.26 1.73
C ASN A 441 18.57 9.36 2.98
N THR A 442 17.50 9.52 3.76
CA THR A 442 17.17 8.67 4.90
C THR A 442 16.04 7.74 4.49
N PRO A 443 16.11 6.43 4.75
CA PRO A 443 14.96 5.55 4.52
C PRO A 443 13.76 5.98 5.35
N PRO A 444 12.51 5.73 4.89
CA PRO A 444 11.33 5.95 5.70
C PRO A 444 11.35 5.05 6.96
N GLU A 445 10.66 5.48 8.02
CA GLU A 445 10.35 4.67 9.20
C GLU A 445 8.91 4.17 9.07
N VAL A 446 8.72 2.84 9.10
CA VAL A 446 7.44 2.18 8.79
C VAL A 446 6.82 1.60 10.06
N GLU A 447 5.50 1.75 10.20
CA GLU A 447 4.68 1.17 11.26
C GLU A 447 3.49 0.44 10.61
N ALA A 448 3.48 -0.88 10.70
CA ALA A 448 2.42 -1.73 10.11
C ALA A 448 1.20 -1.90 11.05
N GLY A 449 1.34 -1.54 12.31
CA GLY A 449 0.32 -1.73 13.34
C GLY A 449 0.59 -2.94 14.24
N THR A 450 -0.47 -3.50 14.81
CA THR A 450 -0.42 -4.63 15.75
C THR A 450 -0.89 -5.93 15.09
N ASP A 451 -0.66 -7.06 15.75
CA ASP A 451 -1.24 -8.35 15.38
C ASP A 451 -2.76 -8.37 15.63
N TYR A 452 -3.49 -9.13 14.79
CA TYR A 452 -4.94 -9.22 14.87
C TYR A 452 -5.43 -10.66 14.87
N VAL A 453 -6.57 -10.90 15.54
CA VAL A 453 -7.36 -12.13 15.38
C VAL A 453 -8.64 -11.78 14.64
N VAL A 454 -8.93 -12.49 13.53
CA VAL A 454 -10.02 -12.16 12.61
C VAL A 454 -10.93 -13.37 12.35
N PRO A 455 -12.21 -13.18 11.97
CA PRO A 455 -13.09 -14.28 11.60
C PRO A 455 -12.72 -14.86 10.23
N LYS A 456 -12.93 -16.16 10.03
CA LYS A 456 -12.86 -16.78 8.69
C LYS A 456 -13.99 -16.29 7.79
N GLY A 457 -13.81 -16.40 6.47
CA GLY A 457 -14.84 -16.09 5.49
C GLY A 457 -15.21 -14.61 5.39
N THR A 458 -14.38 -13.71 5.93
CA THR A 458 -14.68 -12.29 6.06
C THR A 458 -13.55 -11.47 5.42
N PRO A 459 -13.87 -10.42 4.62
CA PRO A 459 -12.88 -9.51 4.07
C PRO A 459 -12.17 -8.68 5.16
N LEU A 460 -10.93 -8.28 4.86
CA LEU A 460 -10.07 -7.53 5.77
C LEU A 460 -9.66 -6.18 5.16
N VAL A 461 -9.37 -5.20 6.00
CA VAL A 461 -8.76 -3.93 5.61
C VAL A 461 -7.58 -3.64 6.52
N VAL A 462 -6.36 -3.69 5.96
CA VAL A 462 -5.13 -3.34 6.68
C VAL A 462 -4.76 -1.90 6.42
N SER A 463 -4.19 -1.25 7.42
CA SER A 463 -3.69 0.12 7.34
C SER A 463 -2.44 0.24 8.19
N GLY A 464 -1.51 1.04 7.74
CA GLY A 464 -0.30 1.38 8.49
C GLY A 464 0.11 2.82 8.25
N SER A 465 1.31 3.18 8.62
CA SER A 465 1.86 4.51 8.39
C SER A 465 3.36 4.45 8.13
N ALA A 466 3.91 5.52 7.57
CA ALA A 466 5.34 5.74 7.55
C ALA A 466 5.65 7.23 7.61
N THR A 467 6.84 7.54 8.12
CA THR A 467 7.38 8.91 8.14
C THR A 467 8.74 8.94 7.46
N ASP A 468 9.07 10.07 6.85
CA ASP A 468 10.35 10.30 6.19
C ASP A 468 10.80 11.74 6.44
N SER A 469 12.10 11.94 6.70
CA SER A 469 12.62 13.25 7.07
C SER A 469 12.78 14.19 5.87
N GLU A 470 12.93 13.66 4.67
CA GLU A 470 13.16 14.42 3.44
C GLU A 470 11.93 14.44 2.52
N GLN A 471 11.12 13.40 2.52
CA GLN A 471 10.03 13.20 1.58
C GLN A 471 8.66 13.28 2.25
N SER A 472 7.75 14.05 1.65
CA SER A 472 6.35 14.16 2.09
C SER A 472 5.41 13.18 1.37
N THR A 473 5.84 12.59 0.26
CA THR A 473 5.05 11.64 -0.51
C THR A 473 5.74 10.28 -0.51
N LEU A 474 5.15 9.33 0.22
CA LEU A 474 5.58 7.95 0.27
C LEU A 474 4.63 7.07 -0.54
N THR A 475 5.11 5.92 -0.97
CA THR A 475 4.28 4.87 -1.58
C THR A 475 4.34 3.61 -0.74
N TYR A 476 3.18 2.96 -0.61
CA TYR A 476 2.95 1.84 0.29
C TYR A 476 2.55 0.60 -0.48
N LEU A 477 3.01 -0.56 0.02
CA LEU A 477 2.66 -1.87 -0.51
C LEU A 477 2.51 -2.87 0.64
N TRP A 478 1.35 -3.53 0.72
CA TRP A 478 1.13 -4.67 1.59
C TRP A 478 1.34 -5.97 0.82
N GLU A 479 2.12 -6.87 1.38
CA GLU A 479 2.47 -8.17 0.79
C GLU A 479 2.23 -9.29 1.79
N GLN A 480 1.71 -10.42 1.33
CA GLN A 480 1.63 -11.64 2.14
C GLN A 480 2.97 -12.37 2.10
N ARG A 481 3.45 -12.81 3.26
CA ARG A 481 4.75 -13.50 3.43
C ARG A 481 4.59 -14.90 4.01
N ASP A 482 3.65 -15.67 3.44
CA ASP A 482 3.42 -17.06 3.80
C ASP A 482 3.90 -18.00 2.70
N LEU A 483 4.62 -19.04 3.07
CA LEU A 483 5.08 -20.10 2.19
C LEU A 483 4.17 -21.32 2.35
N GLY A 484 3.71 -21.86 1.23
CA GLY A 484 2.89 -23.05 1.21
C GLY A 484 3.36 -24.09 0.20
N SER A 485 2.57 -25.14 0.05
CA SER A 485 2.75 -26.11 -1.02
C SER A 485 2.56 -25.48 -2.40
N GLN A 486 3.18 -26.03 -3.44
CA GLN A 486 2.90 -25.61 -4.81
C GLN A 486 1.44 -25.87 -5.14
N ALA A 487 0.74 -24.86 -5.64
CA ALA A 487 -0.69 -24.94 -5.88
C ALA A 487 -1.11 -24.23 -7.18
N ALA A 488 -2.13 -24.76 -7.85
CA ALA A 488 -2.78 -24.02 -8.91
C ALA A 488 -3.46 -22.76 -8.38
N LEU A 489 -3.53 -21.73 -9.17
CA LEU A 489 -4.16 -20.47 -8.80
C LEU A 489 -5.62 -20.68 -8.32
N ALA A 490 -6.34 -21.63 -8.91
CA ALA A 490 -7.72 -21.98 -8.55
C ALA A 490 -7.83 -22.89 -7.30
N ALA A 491 -6.73 -23.33 -6.68
CA ALA A 491 -6.78 -24.18 -5.48
C ALA A 491 -7.50 -23.47 -4.32
N SER A 492 -8.22 -24.22 -3.52
CA SER A 492 -8.87 -23.72 -2.30
C SER A 492 -7.81 -23.39 -1.24
N ASP A 493 -8.19 -22.51 -0.31
CA ASP A 493 -7.39 -22.23 0.88
C ASP A 493 -7.19 -23.51 1.70
N ASP A 494 -5.94 -23.94 1.89
CA ASP A 494 -5.54 -25.11 2.66
C ASP A 494 -4.90 -24.76 4.01
N GLY A 495 -4.86 -23.46 4.32
CA GLY A 495 -4.24 -22.92 5.53
C GLY A 495 -2.78 -22.53 5.37
N GLU A 496 -2.13 -22.86 4.24
CA GLU A 496 -0.70 -22.59 4.02
C GLU A 496 -0.43 -21.76 2.75
N ILE A 497 -1.11 -22.04 1.63
CA ILE A 497 -0.84 -21.35 0.34
C ILE A 497 -1.03 -19.84 0.45
N PRO A 498 -0.25 -19.03 -0.32
CA PRO A 498 -0.47 -17.59 -0.40
C PRO A 498 -1.85 -17.30 -1.04
N LEU A 499 -2.59 -16.35 -0.46
CA LEU A 499 -3.96 -16.01 -0.86
C LEU A 499 -4.07 -14.69 -1.63
N PHE A 500 -3.13 -13.75 -1.43
CA PHE A 500 -3.23 -12.39 -1.95
C PHE A 500 -2.09 -12.08 -2.89
N ARG A 501 -2.45 -11.66 -4.11
CA ARG A 501 -1.48 -11.17 -5.10
C ARG A 501 -0.78 -9.90 -4.62
N VAL A 502 0.41 -9.65 -5.12
CA VAL A 502 1.07 -8.36 -4.99
C VAL A 502 0.39 -7.34 -5.92
N LEU A 503 0.17 -6.13 -5.44
CA LEU A 503 -0.33 -4.99 -6.21
C LEU A 503 0.80 -3.96 -6.40
N THR A 504 0.60 -3.00 -7.31
CA THR A 504 1.56 -1.89 -7.44
C THR A 504 1.47 -0.94 -6.25
N PRO A 505 2.60 -0.39 -5.75
CA PRO A 505 2.60 0.57 -4.65
C PRO A 505 1.70 1.79 -4.91
N THR A 506 0.98 2.26 -3.90
CA THR A 506 0.10 3.43 -3.97
C THR A 506 0.46 4.44 -2.89
N VAL A 507 -0.05 5.67 -2.99
CA VAL A 507 0.13 6.70 -1.95
C VAL A 507 -0.75 6.46 -0.71
N SER A 508 -1.70 5.54 -0.77
CA SER A 508 -2.53 5.15 0.36
C SER A 508 -1.88 3.98 1.10
N PRO A 509 -1.74 4.05 2.43
CA PRO A 509 -1.28 2.93 3.23
C PRO A 509 -2.35 1.87 3.49
N ILE A 510 -3.59 2.09 3.02
CA ILE A 510 -4.73 1.20 3.21
C ILE A 510 -4.80 0.17 2.08
N ARG A 511 -4.97 -1.10 2.43
CA ARG A 511 -5.25 -2.18 1.49
C ARG A 511 -6.44 -3.02 1.95
N TYR A 512 -7.40 -3.24 1.06
CA TYR A 512 -8.48 -4.21 1.22
C TYR A 512 -8.02 -5.59 0.75
N LEU A 513 -8.33 -6.63 1.48
CA LEU A 513 -7.97 -8.03 1.27
C LEU A 513 -9.22 -8.92 1.32
N PRO A 514 -9.78 -9.37 0.19
CA PRO A 514 -9.45 -9.01 -1.19
C PRO A 514 -9.71 -7.53 -1.54
N ALA A 515 -9.23 -7.10 -2.73
CA ALA A 515 -9.43 -5.74 -3.21
C ALA A 515 -10.91 -5.34 -3.19
N LEU A 516 -11.20 -4.13 -2.71
CA LEU A 516 -12.57 -3.64 -2.51
C LEU A 516 -13.48 -3.79 -3.74
N PRO A 517 -13.05 -3.52 -5.00
CA PRO A 517 -13.89 -3.78 -6.17
C PRO A 517 -14.34 -5.23 -6.34
N SER A 518 -13.51 -6.20 -5.94
CA SER A 518 -13.87 -7.63 -5.97
C SER A 518 -14.92 -7.95 -4.90
N VAL A 519 -14.78 -7.39 -3.70
CA VAL A 519 -15.78 -7.52 -2.63
C VAL A 519 -17.10 -6.89 -3.06
N LEU A 520 -17.09 -5.67 -3.60
CA LEU A 520 -18.30 -4.95 -4.04
C LEU A 520 -19.05 -5.65 -5.19
N SER A 521 -18.35 -6.34 -6.06
CA SER A 521 -18.98 -7.06 -7.18
C SER A 521 -19.36 -8.49 -6.84
N GLY A 522 -18.88 -9.03 -5.72
CA GLY A 522 -18.97 -10.45 -5.37
C GLY A 522 -18.25 -11.37 -6.37
N ASN A 523 -17.42 -10.79 -7.25
CA ASN A 523 -16.70 -11.53 -8.29
C ASN A 523 -15.22 -11.59 -7.92
N PHE A 524 -14.85 -12.66 -7.24
CA PHE A 524 -13.47 -12.92 -6.85
C PHE A 524 -12.78 -13.66 -8.00
N ASP A 525 -11.77 -13.03 -8.61
CA ASP A 525 -10.83 -13.79 -9.41
C ASP A 525 -9.92 -14.60 -8.45
N ASN A 526 -9.35 -15.69 -8.90
CA ASN A 526 -8.56 -16.55 -8.03
C ASN A 526 -7.24 -15.91 -7.52
N SER A 527 -6.96 -14.67 -7.91
CA SER A 527 -5.73 -13.96 -7.53
C SER A 527 -5.74 -13.44 -6.09
N GLU A 528 -6.95 -13.27 -5.52
CA GLU A 528 -7.14 -12.89 -4.13
C GLU A 528 -8.30 -13.69 -3.54
N LYS A 529 -8.12 -14.28 -2.37
CA LYS A 529 -9.09 -15.16 -1.72
C LYS A 529 -9.36 -14.72 -0.29
N ILE A 530 -10.62 -14.75 0.12
CA ILE A 530 -10.99 -14.60 1.53
C ILE A 530 -10.53 -15.86 2.28
N PRO A 531 -9.82 -15.74 3.41
CA PRO A 531 -9.38 -16.88 4.21
C PRO A 531 -10.59 -17.72 4.70
N GLN A 532 -10.58 -19.02 4.43
CA GLN A 532 -11.72 -19.91 4.74
C GLN A 532 -11.45 -20.87 5.90
N VAL A 533 -10.20 -21.03 6.29
CA VAL A 533 -9.75 -21.96 7.33
C VAL A 533 -8.90 -21.24 8.37
N ALA A 534 -8.76 -21.86 9.55
CA ALA A 534 -7.87 -21.34 10.59
C ALA A 534 -6.41 -21.33 10.09
N ARG A 535 -5.74 -20.18 10.18
CA ARG A 535 -4.35 -20.01 9.77
C ARG A 535 -3.76 -18.73 10.36
N ASP A 536 -2.44 -18.64 10.41
CA ASP A 536 -1.73 -17.37 10.56
C ASP A 536 -1.35 -16.85 9.18
N MET A 537 -1.48 -15.55 8.98
CA MET A 537 -1.03 -14.83 7.78
C MET A 537 -0.02 -13.77 8.21
N ASN A 538 1.18 -13.83 7.65
CA ASN A 538 2.20 -12.82 7.85
C ASN A 538 2.04 -11.75 6.76
N LEU A 539 1.72 -10.54 7.15
CA LEU A 539 1.56 -9.42 6.25
C LEU A 539 2.65 -8.39 6.49
N ARG A 540 3.26 -7.91 5.42
CA ARG A 540 4.31 -6.88 5.44
C ARG A 540 3.82 -5.61 4.80
N LEU A 541 4.00 -4.48 5.48
CA LEU A 541 3.91 -3.15 4.91
C LEU A 541 5.31 -2.70 4.50
N THR A 542 5.49 -2.37 3.22
CA THR A 542 6.71 -1.76 2.71
C THR A 542 6.41 -0.33 2.27
N ALA A 543 7.18 0.65 2.75
CA ALA A 543 7.11 2.03 2.27
C ALA A 543 8.37 2.39 1.45
N ARG A 544 8.18 3.24 0.44
CA ARG A 544 9.20 3.72 -0.50
C ARG A 544 9.12 5.23 -0.66
N ASP A 545 10.25 5.90 -0.63
CA ASP A 545 10.38 7.36 -0.81
C ASP A 545 10.53 7.80 -2.28
N GLY A 546 10.75 6.84 -3.21
CA GLY A 546 11.01 7.10 -4.63
C GLY A 546 12.46 7.43 -4.97
N PHE A 547 13.35 7.55 -3.99
CA PHE A 547 14.79 7.87 -4.13
C PHE A 547 15.70 6.72 -3.70
N GLY A 548 15.17 5.52 -3.59
CA GLY A 548 15.88 4.30 -3.19
C GLY A 548 15.79 4.01 -1.69
N GLY A 549 15.15 4.87 -0.91
CA GLY A 549 14.80 4.62 0.47
C GLY A 549 13.59 3.68 0.54
N VAL A 550 13.81 2.53 1.17
CA VAL A 550 12.78 1.50 1.39
C VAL A 550 12.94 0.99 2.81
N ASP A 551 11.84 0.85 3.51
CA ASP A 551 11.78 0.14 4.79
C ASP A 551 10.46 -0.61 4.93
N SER A 552 10.36 -1.53 5.91
CA SER A 552 9.20 -2.38 6.09
C SER A 552 8.98 -2.81 7.52
N ASP A 553 7.71 -3.05 7.85
CA ASP A 553 7.27 -3.61 9.13
C ASP A 553 6.24 -4.72 8.91
N ASP A 554 6.09 -5.62 9.89
CA ASP A 554 5.32 -6.86 9.77
C ASP A 554 4.24 -6.95 10.84
N ILE A 555 3.07 -7.52 10.47
CA ILE A 555 2.02 -7.95 11.41
C ILE A 555 1.65 -9.41 11.16
N VAL A 556 1.10 -10.05 12.18
CA VAL A 556 0.49 -11.37 12.08
C VAL A 556 -1.03 -11.24 12.19
N VAL A 557 -1.74 -11.85 11.24
CA VAL A 557 -3.21 -11.93 11.24
C VAL A 557 -3.62 -13.38 11.43
N THR A 558 -4.12 -13.71 12.62
CA THR A 558 -4.61 -15.06 12.94
C THR A 558 -6.08 -15.18 12.57
N VAL A 559 -6.41 -16.11 11.68
CA VAL A 559 -7.79 -16.40 11.26
C VAL A 559 -8.40 -17.43 12.22
N SER A 560 -9.47 -17.05 12.91
CA SER A 560 -10.20 -17.94 13.82
C SER A 560 -11.03 -18.97 13.03
N GLY A 561 -10.83 -20.24 13.29
CA GLY A 561 -11.64 -21.31 12.69
C GLY A 561 -13.03 -21.46 13.30
N SER A 562 -13.28 -20.87 14.48
CA SER A 562 -14.54 -21.01 15.23
C SER A 562 -15.51 -19.84 15.04
N SER A 563 -15.04 -18.70 14.50
CA SER A 563 -15.80 -17.46 14.31
C SER A 563 -15.88 -17.10 12.81
N GLY A 564 -17.01 -16.50 12.40
CA GLY A 564 -17.22 -16.02 11.03
C GLY A 564 -18.06 -16.98 10.16
N PRO A 565 -18.53 -16.49 8.98
CA PRO A 565 -18.29 -15.16 8.45
C PRO A 565 -19.07 -14.07 9.19
N PHE A 566 -18.46 -12.90 9.36
CA PHE A 566 -19.13 -11.67 9.78
C PHE A 566 -19.78 -11.04 8.54
N THR A 567 -21.11 -10.85 8.53
CA THR A 567 -21.83 -10.47 7.31
C THR A 567 -22.93 -9.44 7.56
N LEU A 568 -22.99 -8.40 6.74
CA LEU A 568 -24.08 -7.44 6.69
C LEU A 568 -25.31 -8.08 6.03
N THR A 569 -26.47 -8.04 6.70
CA THR A 569 -27.70 -8.68 6.22
C THR A 569 -28.78 -7.69 5.81
N SER A 570 -28.74 -6.42 6.28
CA SER A 570 -29.68 -5.37 5.87
C SER A 570 -29.12 -3.97 6.20
N PRO A 571 -29.24 -2.98 5.27
CA PRO A 571 -29.64 -3.11 3.87
C PRO A 571 -28.58 -3.86 3.07
N ASN A 572 -28.96 -4.85 2.28
CA ASN A 572 -28.02 -5.66 1.51
C ASN A 572 -28.18 -5.53 -0.02
N GLY A 573 -29.07 -4.64 -0.46
CA GLY A 573 -29.25 -4.19 -1.84
C GLY A 573 -30.66 -4.33 -2.39
N GLY A 574 -30.97 -3.53 -3.42
CA GLY A 574 -32.27 -3.52 -4.09
C GLY A 574 -33.41 -2.91 -3.27
N GLU A 575 -33.16 -2.46 -2.06
CA GLU A 575 -34.13 -1.82 -1.18
C GLU A 575 -34.28 -0.32 -1.49
N VAL A 576 -35.42 0.25 -1.08
CA VAL A 576 -35.60 1.71 -0.99
C VAL A 576 -35.57 2.09 0.49
N VAL A 577 -34.61 2.90 0.87
CA VAL A 577 -34.37 3.32 2.25
C VAL A 577 -34.70 4.80 2.39
N GLY A 578 -35.46 5.15 3.46
CA GLY A 578 -35.84 6.50 3.79
C GLY A 578 -34.91 7.19 4.79
N GLU A 579 -35.46 8.10 5.61
CA GLU A 579 -34.72 8.90 6.61
C GLU A 579 -34.02 8.06 7.70
N SER A 580 -34.48 6.83 7.94
CA SER A 580 -33.86 5.91 8.89
C SER A 580 -34.00 4.45 8.48
N LYS A 581 -33.12 3.60 9.00
CA LYS A 581 -33.12 2.14 8.75
C LYS A 581 -32.48 1.40 9.93
N SER A 582 -33.01 0.22 10.23
CA SER A 582 -32.34 -0.75 11.07
C SER A 582 -31.27 -1.45 10.23
N ILE A 583 -30.01 -1.24 10.56
CA ILE A 583 -28.87 -1.98 10.00
C ILE A 583 -28.73 -3.29 10.76
N ARG A 584 -28.57 -4.40 10.03
CA ARG A 584 -28.48 -5.75 10.63
C ARG A 584 -27.28 -6.50 10.07
N TRP A 585 -26.59 -7.24 10.91
CA TRP A 585 -25.46 -8.10 10.54
C TRP A 585 -25.44 -9.38 11.37
N ASP A 586 -24.77 -10.39 10.87
CA ASP A 586 -24.47 -11.60 11.62
C ASP A 586 -23.11 -11.42 12.33
N VAL A 587 -23.15 -11.39 13.63
CA VAL A 587 -21.98 -11.21 14.50
C VAL A 587 -21.02 -12.42 14.41
N SER A 588 -21.58 -13.62 14.23
CA SER A 588 -20.83 -14.88 14.03
C SER A 588 -19.71 -15.11 15.05
N LYS A 589 -19.96 -14.77 16.32
CA LYS A 589 -19.01 -14.87 17.45
C LYS A 589 -17.78 -13.98 17.33
N THR A 590 -17.87 -12.84 16.66
CA THR A 590 -16.77 -11.88 16.60
C THR A 590 -16.69 -11.00 17.85
N ASP A 591 -17.73 -10.94 18.65
CA ASP A 591 -17.86 -10.34 19.98
C ASP A 591 -17.33 -11.20 21.13
N GLU A 592 -17.02 -12.49 20.84
CA GLU A 592 -16.50 -13.47 21.80
C GLU A 592 -15.01 -13.73 21.57
N ALA A 593 -14.33 -14.33 22.59
CA ALA A 593 -12.95 -14.80 22.44
C ALA A 593 -12.82 -15.84 21.31
N PRO A 594 -11.74 -15.82 20.52
CA PRO A 594 -10.53 -15.03 20.70
C PRO A 594 -10.52 -13.65 20.00
N ILE A 595 -11.60 -13.20 19.35
CA ILE A 595 -11.67 -11.97 18.56
C ILE A 595 -12.00 -10.78 19.45
N ASN A 596 -13.02 -10.88 20.32
CA ASN A 596 -13.43 -9.90 21.34
C ASN A 596 -13.72 -8.48 20.80
N VAL A 597 -14.33 -8.36 19.63
CA VAL A 597 -14.71 -7.05 19.07
C VAL A 597 -16.08 -6.64 19.59
N SER A 598 -16.12 -5.74 20.54
CA SER A 598 -17.35 -5.23 21.16
C SER A 598 -18.03 -4.11 20.38
N LEU A 599 -17.29 -3.38 19.53
CA LEU A 599 -17.79 -2.21 18.79
C LEU A 599 -17.56 -2.33 17.28
N VAL A 600 -18.55 -1.84 16.51
CA VAL A 600 -18.46 -1.73 15.05
C VAL A 600 -18.79 -0.32 14.60
N GLU A 601 -18.18 0.11 13.52
CA GLU A 601 -18.47 1.38 12.85
C GLU A 601 -19.31 1.14 11.60
N ILE A 602 -20.33 1.95 11.39
CA ILE A 602 -21.22 1.89 10.23
C ILE A 602 -20.91 3.08 9.32
N LEU A 603 -20.58 2.78 8.07
CA LEU A 603 -20.17 3.76 7.06
C LEU A 603 -21.13 3.73 5.87
N LEU A 604 -21.41 4.90 5.30
CA LEU A 604 -22.23 5.09 4.12
C LEU A 604 -21.37 5.50 2.91
N SER A 605 -21.60 4.82 1.81
CA SER A 605 -21.21 5.24 0.47
C SER A 605 -22.43 5.69 -0.32
N THR A 606 -22.31 6.79 -1.05
CA THR A 606 -23.34 7.31 -1.98
C THR A 606 -22.96 7.10 -3.45
N ASN A 607 -21.83 6.47 -3.73
CA ASN A 607 -21.21 6.31 -5.05
C ASN A 607 -20.91 4.85 -5.43
N GLY A 608 -21.70 3.91 -4.93
CA GLY A 608 -21.57 2.48 -5.26
C GLY A 608 -20.46 1.75 -4.54
N GLY A 609 -19.91 2.32 -3.45
CA GLY A 609 -18.82 1.72 -2.67
C GLY A 609 -17.43 2.19 -3.12
N ILE A 610 -17.33 3.15 -4.06
CA ILE A 610 -16.02 3.72 -4.47
C ILE A 610 -15.34 4.38 -3.27
N SER A 611 -16.10 5.05 -2.43
CA SER A 611 -15.63 5.56 -1.14
C SER A 611 -16.70 5.45 -0.06
N PHE A 612 -16.30 5.41 1.21
CA PHE A 612 -17.14 5.34 2.40
C PHE A 612 -16.80 6.51 3.32
N ASP A 613 -17.12 7.73 2.87
CA ASP A 613 -16.66 8.97 3.52
C ASP A 613 -17.58 9.46 4.65
N THR A 614 -18.76 8.86 4.81
CA THR A 614 -19.74 9.27 5.81
C THR A 614 -19.88 8.22 6.90
N SER A 615 -19.38 8.53 8.11
CA SER A 615 -19.64 7.70 9.29
C SER A 615 -21.05 7.96 9.80
N LEU A 616 -21.82 6.90 9.98
CA LEU A 616 -23.15 6.92 10.56
C LEU A 616 -23.16 6.65 12.07
N GLY A 617 -21.98 6.37 12.63
CA GLY A 617 -21.77 6.14 14.05
C GLY A 617 -21.07 4.82 14.37
N VAL A 618 -20.72 4.68 15.64
CA VAL A 618 -20.16 3.48 16.25
C VAL A 618 -21.23 2.89 17.17
N THR A 619 -21.36 1.58 17.21
CA THR A 619 -22.37 0.87 17.99
C THR A 619 -21.82 -0.45 18.49
N THR A 620 -22.50 -1.07 19.45
CA THR A 620 -22.18 -2.42 19.94
C THR A 620 -22.23 -3.45 18.81
N ASN A 621 -21.37 -4.45 18.87
CA ASN A 621 -21.34 -5.56 17.90
C ASN A 621 -22.37 -6.64 18.26
N ASP A 622 -23.63 -6.26 18.36
CA ASP A 622 -24.75 -7.14 18.77
C ASP A 622 -25.68 -7.54 17.60
N GLY A 623 -25.33 -7.15 16.36
CA GLY A 623 -26.05 -7.54 15.15
C GLY A 623 -27.19 -6.58 14.77
N LEU A 624 -27.40 -5.45 15.46
CA LEU A 624 -28.47 -4.49 15.17
C LEU A 624 -28.10 -3.05 15.55
N ALA A 625 -28.34 -2.12 14.63
CA ALA A 625 -28.30 -0.69 14.93
C ALA A 625 -29.48 0.04 14.24
N SER A 626 -30.05 1.02 14.92
CA SER A 626 -31.01 1.93 14.30
C SER A 626 -30.30 3.21 13.89
N ILE A 627 -30.24 3.47 12.59
CA ILE A 627 -29.49 4.59 12.00
C ILE A 627 -30.46 5.61 11.39
N SER A 628 -30.23 6.90 11.67
CA SER A 628 -30.83 8.01 10.92
C SER A 628 -29.80 8.55 9.93
N PHE A 629 -30.20 8.64 8.65
CA PHE A 629 -29.30 9.15 7.60
C PHE A 629 -29.26 10.67 7.61
N PRO A 630 -28.13 11.30 7.26
CA PRO A 630 -28.08 12.75 7.04
C PRO A 630 -29.10 13.18 6.00
N SER A 631 -29.84 14.28 6.24
CA SER A 631 -30.86 14.77 5.32
C SER A 631 -30.30 15.25 3.98
N GLY A 632 -31.11 15.20 2.92
CA GLY A 632 -30.75 15.70 1.59
C GLY A 632 -29.97 14.72 0.72
N ILE A 633 -29.83 13.47 1.13
CA ILE A 633 -29.16 12.43 0.32
C ILE A 633 -30.20 11.74 -0.55
N GLN A 634 -30.02 11.83 -1.90
CA GLN A 634 -30.79 11.08 -2.89
C GLN A 634 -29.85 10.38 -3.86
N THR A 635 -29.81 9.06 -3.83
CA THR A 635 -28.95 8.25 -4.68
C THR A 635 -29.53 6.84 -4.89
N SER A 636 -29.32 6.28 -6.08
CA SER A 636 -29.58 4.88 -6.40
C SER A 636 -28.35 3.99 -6.22
N SER A 637 -27.26 4.54 -5.71
CA SER A 637 -25.97 3.87 -5.58
C SER A 637 -25.46 3.89 -4.14
N ALA A 638 -26.37 3.82 -3.16
CA ALA A 638 -25.97 3.72 -1.77
C ALA A 638 -25.45 2.30 -1.42
N ARG A 639 -24.45 2.24 -0.54
CA ARG A 639 -23.94 1.04 0.11
C ARG A 639 -23.64 1.32 1.58
N ILE A 640 -23.82 0.34 2.43
CA ILE A 640 -23.34 0.33 3.82
C ILE A 640 -22.10 -0.54 3.90
N MET A 641 -21.12 -0.08 4.65
CA MET A 641 -20.03 -0.90 5.18
C MET A 641 -20.17 -0.96 6.69
N ILE A 642 -20.00 -2.15 7.24
CA ILE A 642 -19.85 -2.35 8.68
C ILE A 642 -18.44 -2.89 8.93
N ARG A 643 -17.68 -2.23 9.81
CA ARG A 643 -16.31 -2.64 10.12
C ARG A 643 -16.07 -2.71 11.62
N ALA A 644 -15.24 -3.62 12.03
CA ALA A 644 -14.76 -3.69 13.40
C ALA A 644 -14.06 -2.37 13.81
N LYS A 645 -14.28 -1.87 15.04
CA LYS A 645 -13.72 -0.59 15.48
C LYS A 645 -12.22 -0.69 15.72
N ASP A 646 -11.76 -1.69 16.46
CA ASP A 646 -10.36 -1.89 16.82
C ASP A 646 -9.80 -3.19 16.23
N ASN A 647 -10.30 -3.57 15.06
CA ASN A 647 -9.86 -4.73 14.30
C ASN A 647 -9.96 -4.41 12.80
N ILE A 648 -9.57 -5.36 11.95
CA ILE A 648 -9.38 -5.14 10.52
C ILE A 648 -10.43 -5.83 9.63
N PHE A 649 -11.42 -6.52 10.17
CA PHE A 649 -12.45 -7.17 9.39
C PHE A 649 -13.64 -6.24 9.12
N TYR A 650 -14.32 -6.45 7.99
CA TYR A 650 -15.49 -5.67 7.58
C TYR A 650 -16.40 -6.48 6.66
N ASP A 651 -17.60 -5.96 6.41
CA ASP A 651 -18.47 -6.40 5.34
C ASP A 651 -19.22 -5.23 4.70
N VAL A 652 -19.75 -5.43 3.48
CA VAL A 652 -20.39 -4.39 2.67
C VAL A 652 -21.66 -4.94 2.04
N SER A 653 -22.72 -4.12 1.92
CA SER A 653 -23.93 -4.50 1.16
C SER A 653 -23.58 -5.17 -0.18
N ASP A 654 -24.18 -6.31 -0.49
CA ASP A 654 -23.89 -7.11 -1.71
C ASP A 654 -24.14 -6.32 -3.00
N THR A 655 -25.23 -5.51 -3.02
CA THR A 655 -25.55 -4.64 -4.17
C THR A 655 -25.99 -3.26 -3.71
N ASN A 656 -26.10 -2.33 -4.65
CA ASN A 656 -26.58 -0.98 -4.35
C ASN A 656 -28.04 -1.00 -3.90
N PHE A 657 -28.40 -0.08 -3.00
CA PHE A 657 -29.77 0.24 -2.65
C PHE A 657 -30.09 1.73 -2.96
N GLU A 658 -31.36 2.04 -3.09
CA GLU A 658 -31.83 3.42 -3.24
C GLU A 658 -31.95 4.07 -1.86
N LEU A 659 -31.33 5.24 -1.66
CA LEU A 659 -31.46 6.05 -0.46
C LEU A 659 -32.08 7.40 -0.83
N ASP A 660 -33.23 7.70 -0.21
CA ASP A 660 -33.86 9.03 -0.20
C ASP A 660 -34.10 9.43 1.26
N SER A 661 -33.08 10.10 1.84
CA SER A 661 -33.08 10.42 3.26
C SER A 661 -34.12 11.46 3.68
N ASP A 662 -34.80 12.09 2.73
CA ASP A 662 -35.91 13.00 3.00
C ASP A 662 -37.26 12.26 2.98
N LYS A 663 -37.29 10.99 2.64
CA LYS A 663 -38.48 10.16 2.64
C LYS A 663 -38.80 9.66 4.05
N PRO A 664 -39.97 10.03 4.62
CA PRO A 664 -40.33 9.52 5.94
C PRO A 664 -40.52 8.00 5.92
N VAL A 665 -40.04 7.32 6.94
CA VAL A 665 -40.29 5.88 7.08
C VAL A 665 -41.76 5.65 7.51
N PRO A 666 -42.36 4.49 7.14
CA PRO A 666 -43.63 4.09 7.71
C PRO A 666 -43.54 4.01 9.25
N PRO A 667 -44.52 4.52 9.98
CA PRO A 667 -44.48 4.41 11.42
C PRO A 667 -44.46 2.95 11.87
N ALA A 668 -43.83 2.69 12.99
CA ALA A 668 -43.78 1.35 13.57
C ALA A 668 -45.19 0.73 13.76
N PRO A 669 -45.31 -0.57 13.65
CA PRO A 669 -46.56 -1.27 14.01
C PRO A 669 -47.03 -0.88 15.41
N THR A 670 -48.31 -0.78 15.60
CA THR A 670 -48.90 -0.47 16.89
C THR A 670 -49.64 -1.68 17.48
N SER A 671 -49.91 -1.63 18.76
CA SER A 671 -50.69 -2.68 19.46
C SER A 671 -50.08 -4.09 19.35
N ALA A 672 -48.76 -4.16 19.45
CA ALA A 672 -48.08 -5.47 19.47
C ALA A 672 -48.51 -6.27 20.69
N THR A 673 -48.96 -7.51 20.48
CA THR A 673 -49.30 -8.44 21.51
C THR A 673 -48.49 -9.72 21.34
N LEU A 674 -47.85 -10.16 22.41
CA LEU A 674 -47.08 -11.39 22.47
C LEU A 674 -47.91 -12.48 23.12
N THR A 675 -48.04 -13.60 22.45
CA THR A 675 -48.72 -14.78 23.00
C THR A 675 -47.74 -15.96 23.01
N PRO A 676 -47.41 -16.51 24.20
CA PRO A 676 -46.54 -17.69 24.28
C PRO A 676 -47.17 -18.88 23.58
N THR A 677 -46.39 -19.64 22.85
CA THR A 677 -46.77 -20.89 22.19
C THR A 677 -45.77 -22.00 22.58
N ASP A 678 -46.11 -23.26 22.28
CA ASP A 678 -45.20 -24.35 22.55
C ASP A 678 -43.97 -24.24 21.62
N GLY A 679 -42.82 -23.90 22.20
CA GLY A 679 -41.54 -23.67 21.50
C GLY A 679 -41.38 -22.30 20.80
N GLY A 680 -42.18 -21.28 21.14
CA GLY A 680 -42.02 -19.94 20.54
C GLY A 680 -42.99 -18.88 21.10
N VAL A 681 -42.99 -17.72 20.42
CA VAL A 681 -43.92 -16.61 20.73
C VAL A 681 -44.63 -16.19 19.45
N SER A 682 -45.93 -16.10 19.49
CA SER A 682 -46.74 -15.51 18.42
C SER A 682 -46.85 -14.02 18.63
N VAL A 683 -46.49 -13.24 17.62
CA VAL A 683 -46.58 -11.77 17.62
C VAL A 683 -47.74 -11.32 16.74
N SER A 684 -48.74 -10.64 17.30
CA SER A 684 -49.78 -9.99 16.54
C SER A 684 -49.67 -8.46 16.71
N PHE A 685 -49.89 -7.68 15.63
CA PHE A 685 -49.74 -6.24 15.66
C PHE A 685 -50.66 -5.56 14.64
N THR A 686 -50.88 -4.28 14.79
CA THR A 686 -51.55 -3.46 13.77
C THR A 686 -50.50 -2.76 12.91
N PRO A 687 -50.50 -3.00 11.56
CA PRO A 687 -49.61 -2.32 10.67
C PRO A 687 -49.72 -0.79 10.79
N GLY A 688 -48.55 -0.08 10.70
CA GLY A 688 -48.54 1.34 10.57
C GLY A 688 -49.09 1.82 9.22
N ALA A 689 -49.38 3.14 9.09
CA ALA A 689 -49.74 3.71 7.80
C ALA A 689 -48.61 3.61 6.81
N ASP A 690 -48.95 3.30 5.57
CA ASP A 690 -47.92 3.14 4.51
C ASP A 690 -47.47 4.47 3.91
N ASN A 691 -47.28 5.52 4.49
CA ASN A 691 -46.82 6.85 4.03
C ASN A 691 -46.34 6.95 2.55
N GLY A 692 -46.93 6.14 1.66
CA GLY A 692 -46.55 6.04 0.25
C GLY A 692 -45.35 5.14 -0.02
N VAL A 693 -44.93 4.34 0.96
CA VAL A 693 -43.87 3.30 0.84
C VAL A 693 -44.49 1.96 1.21
N SER A 694 -44.63 1.07 0.23
CA SER A 694 -45.22 -0.26 0.48
C SER A 694 -44.38 -1.04 1.49
N VAL A 695 -44.94 -1.40 2.61
CA VAL A 695 -44.34 -2.32 3.59
C VAL A 695 -44.42 -3.73 3.03
N THR A 696 -43.30 -4.35 2.70
CA THR A 696 -43.25 -5.68 2.11
C THR A 696 -43.09 -6.81 3.12
N SER A 697 -42.60 -6.52 4.33
CA SER A 697 -42.41 -7.47 5.40
C SER A 697 -42.33 -6.79 6.76
N TYR A 698 -42.57 -7.58 7.80
CA TYR A 698 -42.37 -7.17 9.19
C TYR A 698 -41.43 -8.17 9.84
N SER A 699 -40.54 -7.69 10.73
CA SER A 699 -39.71 -8.55 11.56
C SER A 699 -39.99 -8.26 13.03
N ALA A 700 -39.94 -9.29 13.85
CA ALA A 700 -40.01 -9.15 15.30
C ALA A 700 -38.67 -9.67 15.89
N ASP A 701 -38.02 -8.83 16.67
CA ASP A 701 -36.87 -9.20 17.46
C ASP A 701 -37.31 -9.50 18.89
N CYS A 702 -36.95 -10.67 19.37
CA CYS A 702 -37.14 -11.02 20.78
C CYS A 702 -35.76 -11.17 21.41
N ARG A 703 -35.57 -10.48 22.53
CA ARG A 703 -34.38 -10.64 23.39
C ARG A 703 -34.82 -11.13 24.77
N THR A 704 -34.02 -11.89 25.45
CA THR A 704 -34.11 -12.00 26.90
C THR A 704 -33.76 -10.67 27.52
N GLU A 705 -34.19 -10.41 28.78
CA GLU A 705 -33.81 -9.19 29.48
C GLU A 705 -32.28 -9.14 29.60
N ASP A 706 -31.70 -7.95 29.37
CA ASP A 706 -30.30 -7.73 29.59
C ASP A 706 -29.97 -7.98 31.07
N ILE A 707 -28.87 -8.65 31.33
CA ILE A 707 -28.36 -8.81 32.69
C ILE A 707 -27.55 -7.58 32.99
N VAL A 708 -27.99 -6.81 34.01
CA VAL A 708 -27.26 -5.66 34.49
C VAL A 708 -26.60 -6.03 35.83
N ASP A 709 -25.27 -6.11 35.81
CA ASP A 709 -24.49 -6.27 37.02
C ASP A 709 -24.10 -4.90 37.53
N GLU A 710 -24.49 -4.58 38.77
CA GLU A 710 -24.18 -3.30 39.44
C GLU A 710 -23.32 -3.54 40.68
N TYR A 711 -22.26 -2.76 40.81
CA TYR A 711 -21.35 -2.79 41.96
C TYR A 711 -21.14 -1.39 42.46
N SER A 712 -21.02 -1.20 43.77
CA SER A 712 -20.75 0.11 44.37
C SER A 712 -19.70 -0.03 45.45
N TYR A 713 -18.64 0.70 45.31
CA TYR A 713 -17.51 0.79 46.24
C TYR A 713 -17.40 2.21 46.74
N SER A 714 -17.09 2.37 47.99
CA SER A 714 -16.89 3.69 48.59
C SER A 714 -15.93 3.65 49.77
N ILE A 715 -15.24 4.75 49.97
CA ILE A 715 -14.34 4.96 51.09
C ILE A 715 -14.63 6.32 51.70
N SER A 716 -14.48 6.39 53.05
CA SER A 716 -14.64 7.64 53.81
C SER A 716 -13.31 7.98 54.48
N PRO A 717 -12.34 8.50 53.74
CA PRO A 717 -10.99 8.69 54.29
C PRO A 717 -10.91 9.81 55.32
N ALA A 718 -11.83 10.78 55.28
CA ALA A 718 -11.86 11.97 56.13
C ALA A 718 -10.52 12.70 56.18
N VAL A 719 -9.84 12.85 55.06
CA VAL A 719 -8.51 13.46 54.94
C VAL A 719 -8.62 14.94 54.68
N ALA A 720 -7.86 15.73 55.45
CA ALA A 720 -7.78 17.17 55.20
C ALA A 720 -7.07 17.48 53.88
N ILE A 721 -7.66 18.36 53.09
CA ILE A 721 -7.06 18.91 51.88
C ILE A 721 -6.28 20.16 52.30
N PRO A 722 -4.94 20.17 52.19
CA PRO A 722 -4.14 21.31 52.57
C PRO A 722 -4.37 22.51 51.65
N ASP A 723 -4.28 23.70 52.17
CA ASP A 723 -4.24 24.95 51.40
C ASP A 723 -3.10 24.88 50.36
N GLN A 724 -3.38 25.12 49.10
CA GLN A 724 -2.47 24.92 47.97
C GLN A 724 -1.80 23.53 47.92
N GLY A 725 -2.48 22.50 48.34
CA GLY A 725 -1.92 21.16 48.48
C GLY A 725 -2.71 20.11 47.74
N THR A 726 -2.10 18.97 47.60
CA THR A 726 -2.67 17.79 46.93
C THR A 726 -2.73 16.62 47.88
N ILE A 727 -3.80 15.85 47.81
CA ILE A 727 -3.94 14.56 48.48
C ILE A 727 -4.31 13.49 47.42
N GLU A 728 -3.89 12.29 47.65
CA GLU A 728 -4.24 11.09 46.86
C GLU A 728 -5.05 10.15 47.77
N SER A 729 -6.07 9.52 47.22
CA SER A 729 -6.90 8.57 47.95
C SER A 729 -7.22 7.41 47.02
N THR A 730 -6.94 6.20 47.43
CA THR A 730 -7.12 4.98 46.62
C THR A 730 -8.30 4.16 47.11
N LEU A 731 -8.95 3.47 46.19
CA LEU A 731 -10.11 2.61 46.43
C LEU A 731 -9.93 1.30 45.65
N GLU A 732 -9.83 0.19 46.36
CA GLU A 732 -9.71 -1.14 45.74
C GLU A 732 -11.08 -1.64 45.30
N VAL A 733 -11.17 -2.07 44.06
CA VAL A 733 -12.36 -2.71 43.44
C VAL A 733 -12.00 -4.14 43.14
N ASP A 734 -12.77 -5.10 43.68
CA ASP A 734 -12.55 -6.55 43.50
C ASP A 734 -13.49 -7.21 42.47
N ALA A 735 -14.42 -6.45 41.87
CA ALA A 735 -15.24 -6.92 40.75
C ALA A 735 -14.49 -6.72 39.46
N ASP A 736 -14.37 -7.79 38.68
CA ASP A 736 -13.82 -7.77 37.31
C ASP A 736 -14.95 -7.74 36.29
N ILE A 737 -15.40 -6.54 35.94
CA ILE A 737 -16.40 -6.32 34.90
C ILE A 737 -15.84 -5.35 33.84
N THR A 738 -16.32 -5.46 32.60
CA THR A 738 -16.03 -4.48 31.56
C THR A 738 -17.04 -3.33 31.65
N ILE A 739 -16.52 -2.11 31.69
CA ILE A 739 -17.34 -0.89 31.84
C ILE A 739 -18.16 -0.68 30.57
N SER A 740 -19.49 -0.59 30.70
CA SER A 740 -20.41 -0.22 29.62
C SER A 740 -20.57 1.30 29.50
N GLU A 741 -21.14 1.77 28.39
CA GLU A 741 -21.49 3.20 28.20
C GLU A 741 -22.41 3.70 29.33
N GLY A 742 -22.00 4.80 29.97
CA GLY A 742 -22.70 5.33 31.15
C GLY A 742 -22.55 4.46 32.41
N GLY A 743 -21.73 3.40 32.38
CA GLY A 743 -21.56 2.42 33.45
C GLY A 743 -20.68 2.86 34.60
N VAL A 744 -20.17 4.09 34.61
CA VAL A 744 -19.35 4.61 35.71
C VAL A 744 -20.00 5.84 36.31
N LYS A 745 -20.14 5.81 37.65
CA LYS A 745 -20.59 6.97 38.44
C LYS A 745 -19.66 7.15 39.63
N ILE A 746 -19.32 8.39 39.92
CA ILE A 746 -18.40 8.74 40.97
C ILE A 746 -19.14 9.58 42.03
N PRO A 747 -19.65 8.94 43.10
CA PRO A 747 -20.15 9.65 44.26
C PRO A 747 -19.00 10.42 44.94
N MET A 748 -19.24 11.67 45.32
CA MET A 748 -18.25 12.58 45.87
C MET A 748 -18.83 13.38 47.05
N ASP A 749 -18.08 13.47 48.13
CA ASP A 749 -18.38 14.33 49.29
C ASP A 749 -17.09 15.02 49.78
N ILE A 750 -16.93 16.27 49.39
CA ILE A 750 -15.86 17.14 49.81
C ILE A 750 -16.44 18.37 50.49
N SER A 751 -16.06 18.62 51.72
CA SER A 751 -16.30 19.89 52.41
C SER A 751 -15.17 20.85 52.07
N HIS A 752 -15.48 22.00 51.52
CA HIS A 752 -14.53 23.06 51.18
C HIS A 752 -15.21 24.43 51.24
N THR A 753 -14.53 25.47 51.69
CA THR A 753 -15.07 26.80 51.81
C THR A 753 -15.26 27.49 50.46
N TYR A 754 -14.43 27.16 49.46
CA TYR A 754 -14.52 27.67 48.10
C TYR A 754 -14.29 26.55 47.07
N ARG A 755 -15.38 25.96 46.56
CA ARG A 755 -15.27 24.77 45.69
C ARG A 755 -14.62 25.06 44.33
N GLY A 756 -14.46 26.33 43.92
CA GLY A 756 -13.78 26.75 42.69
C GLY A 756 -12.29 26.41 42.71
N ASP A 757 -11.71 26.23 43.89
CA ASP A 757 -10.27 25.95 44.07
C ASP A 757 -9.94 24.46 43.89
N ILE A 758 -10.96 23.61 44.01
CA ILE A 758 -10.79 22.16 43.97
C ILE A 758 -10.65 21.66 42.52
N VAL A 759 -9.57 20.90 42.27
CA VAL A 759 -9.33 20.08 41.11
C VAL A 759 -9.45 18.61 41.49
N LEU A 760 -10.16 17.82 40.69
CA LEU A 760 -10.36 16.39 40.90
C LEU A 760 -9.93 15.62 39.66
N VAL A 761 -9.04 14.66 39.82
CA VAL A 761 -8.57 13.77 38.77
C VAL A 761 -8.75 12.34 39.24
N LEU A 762 -9.39 11.52 38.41
CA LEU A 762 -9.59 10.09 38.65
C LEU A 762 -8.68 9.29 37.71
N GLN A 763 -8.02 8.28 38.25
CA GLN A 763 -7.28 7.30 37.45
C GLN A 763 -7.86 5.91 37.67
N SER A 764 -8.12 5.20 36.56
CA SER A 764 -8.57 3.82 36.60
C SER A 764 -7.42 2.83 36.84
N PRO A 765 -7.70 1.57 37.20
CA PRO A 765 -6.67 0.53 37.39
C PRO A 765 -5.83 0.27 36.11
N THR A 766 -6.37 0.53 34.94
CA THR A 766 -5.66 0.38 33.66
C THR A 766 -4.77 1.58 33.33
N GLY A 767 -4.85 2.67 34.13
CA GLY A 767 -4.02 3.86 33.97
C GLY A 767 -4.71 5.01 33.20
N THR A 768 -5.95 4.87 32.80
CA THR A 768 -6.69 5.97 32.15
C THR A 768 -7.02 7.07 33.15
N VAL A 769 -6.71 8.31 32.80
CA VAL A 769 -6.87 9.51 33.64
C VAL A 769 -8.02 10.36 33.11
N VAL A 770 -8.98 10.68 33.99
CA VAL A 770 -10.16 11.51 33.69
C VAL A 770 -10.22 12.69 34.67
N SER A 771 -10.33 13.89 34.13
CA SER A 771 -10.56 15.08 34.94
C SER A 771 -12.05 15.20 35.32
N LEU A 772 -12.36 15.00 36.58
CA LEU A 772 -13.73 15.16 37.08
C LEU A 772 -14.09 16.64 37.27
N LYS A 773 -13.14 17.46 37.75
CA LYS A 773 -13.36 18.87 37.99
C LYS A 773 -12.08 19.66 37.82
N ASN A 774 -12.13 20.74 37.05
CA ASN A 774 -11.07 21.74 36.97
C ASN A 774 -11.31 22.91 37.95
N SER A 775 -10.24 23.57 38.34
CA SER A 775 -10.37 24.81 39.11
C SER A 775 -11.10 25.88 38.27
N LEU A 776 -11.97 26.63 38.93
CA LEU A 776 -12.72 27.72 38.32
C LEU A 776 -12.84 28.88 39.30
N GLY A 777 -11.92 29.83 39.26
CA GLY A 777 -11.83 30.95 40.20
C GLY A 777 -13.07 31.86 40.26
N SER A 778 -14.07 31.66 39.43
CA SER A 778 -15.37 32.35 39.50
C SER A 778 -16.46 31.56 40.24
N ASP A 779 -16.21 30.30 40.63
CA ASP A 779 -17.18 29.46 41.33
C ASP A 779 -17.01 29.60 42.88
N SER A 780 -17.67 30.59 43.41
CA SER A 780 -17.68 30.87 44.86
C SER A 780 -18.59 29.96 45.73
N GLY A 781 -19.09 28.86 45.11
CA GLY A 781 -19.87 27.87 45.88
C GLY A 781 -19.03 27.15 46.92
N GLN A 782 -19.70 26.55 47.90
CA GLN A 782 -19.04 25.69 48.91
C GLN A 782 -19.28 24.23 48.55
N ASN A 783 -18.38 23.36 48.99
CA ASN A 783 -18.45 21.91 48.98
C ASN A 783 -18.61 21.32 47.55
N VAL A 784 -18.09 20.14 47.32
CA VAL A 784 -18.33 19.31 46.14
C VAL A 784 -19.04 18.05 46.60
N VAL A 785 -20.38 18.06 46.51
CA VAL A 785 -21.23 16.95 46.95
C VAL A 785 -22.20 16.56 45.87
N GLY A 786 -22.15 15.31 45.47
CA GLY A 786 -23.00 14.78 44.37
C GLY A 786 -22.43 13.53 43.70
N ILE A 787 -22.90 13.24 42.51
CA ILE A 787 -22.51 12.09 41.75
C ILE A 787 -22.15 12.57 40.34
N PHE A 788 -20.92 12.29 39.88
CA PHE A 788 -20.55 12.44 38.46
C PHE A 788 -21.04 11.21 37.67
N PRO A 789 -21.67 11.34 36.50
CA PRO A 789 -22.10 12.58 35.85
C PRO A 789 -23.51 13.03 36.23
N ASP A 790 -24.23 12.36 37.13
CA ASP A 790 -25.66 12.50 37.37
C ASP A 790 -26.07 13.90 37.90
N THR A 791 -25.38 14.37 38.95
CA THR A 791 -25.67 15.64 39.65
C THR A 791 -24.50 16.62 39.56
N LEU A 792 -23.32 16.14 39.19
CA LEU A 792 -22.12 16.92 38.94
C LEU A 792 -21.66 16.67 37.52
N ALA A 793 -21.39 17.69 36.71
CA ALA A 793 -20.87 17.54 35.37
C ALA A 793 -19.35 17.32 35.44
N PRO A 794 -18.81 16.21 34.90
CA PRO A 794 -17.36 16.01 34.84
C PRO A 794 -16.73 16.95 33.79
N ALA A 795 -15.48 17.30 33.98
CA ALA A 795 -14.72 18.14 33.05
C ALA A 795 -14.35 17.38 31.77
N ASP A 796 -14.00 16.12 31.92
CA ASP A 796 -13.81 15.17 30.77
C ASP A 796 -14.91 14.12 30.85
N SER A 797 -15.26 13.51 29.67
CA SER A 797 -16.26 12.45 29.65
C SER A 797 -15.75 11.20 30.37
N LEU A 798 -16.58 10.59 31.20
CA LEU A 798 -16.33 9.28 31.80
C LEU A 798 -16.39 8.14 30.78
N ASP A 799 -16.87 8.41 29.57
CA ASP A 799 -16.85 7.43 28.46
C ASP A 799 -15.43 7.04 28.01
N ALA A 800 -14.42 7.81 28.42
CA ALA A 800 -13.02 7.42 28.25
C ALA A 800 -12.67 6.09 28.95
N LEU A 801 -13.46 5.67 29.94
CA LEU A 801 -13.30 4.45 30.72
C LEU A 801 -14.07 3.25 30.16
N VAL A 802 -14.91 3.47 29.12
CA VAL A 802 -15.73 2.39 28.50
C VAL A 802 -14.83 1.34 27.87
N GLY A 803 -15.11 0.09 28.14
CA GLY A 803 -14.34 -1.05 27.66
C GLY A 803 -13.19 -1.48 28.57
N GLU A 804 -12.89 -0.74 29.65
CA GLU A 804 -11.85 -1.12 30.60
C GLU A 804 -12.36 -2.14 31.63
N SER A 805 -11.42 -2.95 32.17
CA SER A 805 -11.66 -3.75 33.38
C SER A 805 -11.70 -2.89 34.61
N THR A 806 -12.63 -3.16 35.51
CA THR A 806 -12.80 -2.43 36.77
C THR A 806 -11.89 -2.92 37.87
N LEU A 807 -11.29 -4.09 37.74
CA LEU A 807 -10.52 -4.78 38.77
C LEU A 807 -9.22 -4.03 39.14
N GLY A 808 -9.05 -3.69 40.41
CA GLY A 808 -7.82 -3.11 40.92
C GLY A 808 -8.01 -1.78 41.67
N GLU A 809 -6.92 -1.05 41.81
CA GLU A 809 -6.87 0.19 42.55
C GLU A 809 -7.27 1.39 41.68
N TRP A 810 -8.33 2.07 42.10
CA TRP A 810 -8.76 3.36 41.57
C TRP A 810 -8.14 4.47 42.41
N GLU A 811 -7.62 5.51 41.82
CA GLU A 811 -6.98 6.63 42.51
C GLU A 811 -7.72 7.94 42.22
N LEU A 812 -8.04 8.65 43.32
CA LEU A 812 -8.57 10.01 43.28
C LEU A 812 -7.52 10.99 43.75
N THR A 813 -7.04 11.84 42.85
CA THR A 813 -6.20 12.99 43.21
C THR A 813 -7.08 14.20 43.46
N THR A 814 -6.96 14.83 44.62
CA THR A 814 -7.70 16.04 45.00
C THR A 814 -6.70 17.15 45.30
N THR A 815 -6.78 18.26 44.55
CA THR A 815 -5.89 19.43 44.71
C THR A 815 -6.68 20.68 45.09
N ASP A 816 -6.23 21.42 46.10
CA ASP A 816 -6.61 22.80 46.31
C ASP A 816 -5.61 23.71 45.60
N SER A 817 -6.07 24.56 44.69
CA SER A 817 -5.23 25.31 43.73
C SER A 817 -4.96 26.75 44.16
N PHE A 818 -5.65 27.30 45.14
CA PHE A 818 -5.54 28.71 45.58
C PHE A 818 -5.36 28.86 47.06
N GLU A 819 -4.84 30.03 47.50
CA GLU A 819 -4.54 30.35 48.91
C GLU A 819 -5.81 30.66 49.75
N ILE A 820 -5.73 30.43 51.04
CA ILE A 820 -6.61 30.86 52.13
C ILE A 820 -7.68 29.81 52.53
N ASP A 821 -8.06 28.91 51.67
CA ASP A 821 -9.15 27.96 51.93
C ASP A 821 -8.59 26.55 52.28
N THR A 822 -9.36 25.80 53.02
CA THR A 822 -9.02 24.40 53.36
C THR A 822 -10.27 23.54 53.28
N GLY A 823 -10.09 22.26 53.00
CA GLY A 823 -11.18 21.31 52.91
C GLY A 823 -10.92 19.97 53.56
N THR A 824 -11.88 19.10 53.36
CA THR A 824 -11.78 17.68 53.79
C THR A 824 -12.46 16.83 52.72
N LEU A 825 -11.74 15.81 52.22
CA LEU A 825 -12.32 14.72 51.46
C LEU A 825 -13.03 13.79 52.45
N ASN A 826 -14.33 13.92 52.55
CA ASN A 826 -15.14 13.15 53.48
C ASN A 826 -15.37 11.72 52.99
N ALA A 827 -15.81 11.60 51.75
CA ALA A 827 -16.04 10.32 51.11
C ALA A 827 -15.99 10.42 49.60
N TRP A 828 -15.63 9.35 48.92
CA TRP A 828 -15.82 9.18 47.51
C TRP A 828 -16.02 7.70 47.18
N GLY A 829 -16.44 7.39 45.97
CA GLY A 829 -16.67 6.01 45.55
C GLY A 829 -16.73 5.85 44.04
N VAL A 830 -16.84 4.60 43.62
CA VAL A 830 -17.05 4.20 42.25
C VAL A 830 -18.25 3.28 42.21
N SER A 831 -19.28 3.65 41.48
CA SER A 831 -20.41 2.78 41.15
C SER A 831 -20.26 2.37 39.68
N LEU A 832 -20.26 1.09 39.47
CA LEU A 832 -19.91 0.44 38.22
C LEU A 832 -21.09 -0.40 37.75
N SER A 833 -21.41 -0.35 36.47
CA SER A 833 -22.35 -1.27 35.86
C SER A 833 -21.81 -1.86 34.53
N SER A 834 -22.06 -3.13 34.35
CA SER A 834 -21.90 -3.78 33.03
C SER A 834 -23.27 -4.30 32.57
N VAL A 835 -23.47 -4.25 31.26
CA VAL A 835 -24.69 -4.77 30.64
C VAL A 835 -24.28 -5.95 29.78
N THR A 836 -24.70 -7.16 30.15
CA THR A 836 -24.60 -8.32 29.28
C THR A 836 -25.89 -8.39 28.48
N PRO A 837 -25.87 -8.16 27.14
CA PRO A 837 -27.05 -8.23 26.30
C PRO A 837 -27.72 -9.61 26.39
N GLY A 838 -29.02 -9.61 26.51
CA GLY A 838 -29.78 -10.84 26.54
C GLY A 838 -29.69 -11.60 25.20
N ASP A 839 -29.79 -12.91 25.24
CA ASP A 839 -29.83 -13.78 24.06
C ASP A 839 -30.88 -13.33 23.05
N ARG A 840 -30.48 -13.20 21.78
CA ARG A 840 -31.33 -12.75 20.68
C ARG A 840 -31.86 -13.93 19.87
N VAL A 841 -33.19 -14.00 19.71
CA VAL A 841 -33.85 -14.93 18.78
C VAL A 841 -34.51 -14.13 17.67
N VAL A 842 -33.99 -14.21 16.44
CA VAL A 842 -34.58 -13.56 15.27
C VAL A 842 -35.49 -14.55 14.52
N ASN A 843 -36.78 -14.26 14.47
CA ASN A 843 -37.74 -14.98 13.59
C ASN A 843 -38.21 -14.02 12.49
N GLN A 844 -37.92 -14.33 11.23
CA GLN A 844 -38.54 -13.68 10.08
C GLN A 844 -39.87 -14.35 9.79
N GLY A 845 -40.97 -13.64 10.04
CA GLY A 845 -42.30 -14.03 9.58
C GLY A 845 -42.59 -13.33 8.25
N SER A 846 -43.04 -14.07 7.25
CA SER A 846 -43.56 -13.57 5.98
C SER A 846 -44.98 -13.00 6.13
#